data_688679e374f9845cb95ae24e84f951b1
#
_entry.id   688679e374f9845cb95ae24e84f951b1
#
_cell.length_a   1.000
_cell.length_b   1.000
_cell.length_c   1.000
_cell.angle_alpha   90.00
_cell.angle_beta   90.00
_cell.angle_gamma   90.00
#
_symmetry.space_group_name_H-M   'P 1'
#
loop_
_entity.id
_entity.type
_entity.pdbx_description
1 polymer ?
#
loop_
_entity_poly.entity_id
_entity_poly.type
_entity_poly.pdbx_seq_one_letter_code
_entity_poly.pdbx_strand_id
1 'polypeptide(L)'
;MSARAPRRLPGFRFETQAPPLPEVLPRMDIAVFVGFAASGPLHTPVAVESEPQFAAIFGQDAPLAWDVDRGEEVHAHLGPAVRSFFRNGGERCWIIRVARQSASEAQPLNRARYNYFPIPYLARAEFNPNGQISGVTPAFARGRSEGSWSDALRLSSALLARPIPVNAALQRDGVDYAMQIARDPSNPLAVGDMLRLTYESAGISVLLAVETITSESPSPATTALLNVTASRVVWLLSLSQDPSAPAPNTPVTAAVFTREEISSPPNTEDDVAAFEIVYNAVLSPDQLTLLVNDKLTLKLIDCPLADAPSPGSIVRIDQGGNSWWMTVDGLDFTSGDEGVPLLTGSAVRVTNPPNPLPPSPPAGERLSFEIWVRQAEEYSISLSDLGFAPDHERFWAKLPTDEEVYHLSDSITAENPATMLWKQVGDLFRFPLAGLGAADEIYFPLLMPALPENYLGPVVLPGGERERDGLAEFDAALFLDRDLVDIGAANLATTADFLQYLSPRPRRLTGMHAAFPLEEATIIAVPDAVHSGWIKHERDQLLDPEPSPPPLRPEWWHFLDCNPAPKKKPSLSSCDPEPPEPSPIKPVHEPEWGNFLNCSIRIIEPPELFAFPQFSSDGNLSLRWELSPPQEADYVLEESSQSNFSDAVTVYSGTTSSFTLYGRRTGDYYYRVRAVIGADTSDWSNGVAVRVEDESRWIVTTEEYSADVLLAVQRSLLRFCAARGDLFGVLSLPEHYREDKTIEHTNLLRATPNVAPPTDGVSALGFGEVNAFSYGAVYHPWVIGRESQGDAVIAMPPCGAVSGSIAESALTRGAWIAPANRPLRGVVALKPSLLPERRLALQDALVNVVRQEPRGFVVLDSDTLSADEDLREISVRRLLILLRRQALQLGVTYVFEPNSDAFRRAVDRGFTEMLDGMFERGAFAGATPATSYQVVTDSSLNTPQSVDLGRFIVELRVAPSLPMRFLTIRLLQTSDRTQALEVI
;
A
#
# COMPACT_ATOMS: atom_id res chain seq x y z
N MET A 1 -7.82 -40.18 60.10
CA MET A 1 -6.96 -41.27 59.67
C MET A 1 -5.70 -40.68 59.07
N SER A 2 -4.59 -40.73 59.79
CA SER A 2 -3.29 -40.18 59.36
C SER A 2 -2.66 -41.13 58.34
N ALA A 3 -2.45 -40.64 57.12
CA ALA A 3 -1.77 -41.39 56.09
C ALA A 3 -0.28 -41.58 56.48
N ARG A 4 0.11 -42.82 56.78
CA ARG A 4 1.50 -43.18 57.00
C ARG A 4 2.29 -42.95 55.72
N ALA A 5 3.34 -42.10 55.80
CA ALA A 5 4.32 -41.97 54.71
C ALA A 5 4.99 -43.31 54.43
N PRO A 6 5.15 -43.71 53.16
CA PRO A 6 5.81 -44.96 52.84
C PRO A 6 7.27 -44.90 53.26
N ARG A 7 7.72 -45.89 54.06
CA ARG A 7 9.13 -46.11 54.44
C ARG A 7 9.91 -46.43 53.17
N ARG A 8 10.87 -45.62 52.78
CA ARG A 8 11.80 -45.88 51.67
C ARG A 8 13.05 -46.56 52.21
N LEU A 9 13.43 -47.61 51.53
CA LEU A 9 14.71 -48.32 51.84
C LEU A 9 15.89 -47.41 51.48
N PRO A 10 16.99 -47.45 52.28
CA PRO A 10 18.22 -46.74 51.91
C PRO A 10 18.81 -47.35 50.64
N GLY A 11 19.03 -46.51 49.64
CA GLY A 11 19.62 -46.82 48.35
C GLY A 11 20.01 -45.59 47.60
N PHE A 12 20.91 -45.71 46.66
CA PHE A 12 21.26 -44.61 45.73
C PHE A 12 20.12 -44.37 44.79
N ARG A 13 19.65 -43.16 44.71
CA ARG A 13 18.66 -42.70 43.74
C ARG A 13 19.36 -41.79 42.75
N PHE A 14 19.45 -42.19 41.50
CA PHE A 14 19.83 -41.34 40.40
C PHE A 14 18.61 -40.50 40.03
N GLU A 15 18.58 -39.25 40.39
CA GLU A 15 17.70 -38.26 39.78
C GLU A 15 18.45 -37.73 38.57
N THR A 16 18.01 -38.08 37.38
CA THR A 16 18.44 -37.37 36.17
C THR A 16 17.81 -35.98 36.26
N GLN A 17 18.58 -35.00 36.72
CA GLN A 17 18.23 -33.62 36.43
C GLN A 17 18.38 -33.48 34.92
N ALA A 18 17.30 -33.04 34.26
CA ALA A 18 17.41 -32.56 32.90
C ALA A 18 18.50 -31.47 32.91
N PRO A 19 19.46 -31.50 31.97
CA PRO A 19 20.44 -30.44 31.86
C PRO A 19 19.65 -29.12 31.81
N PRO A 20 20.10 -28.04 32.53
CA PRO A 20 19.46 -26.76 32.41
C PRO A 20 19.39 -26.40 30.92
N LEU A 21 18.20 -26.02 30.45
CA LEU A 21 18.05 -25.52 29.10
C LEU A 21 19.11 -24.44 28.89
N PRO A 22 19.86 -24.46 27.79
CA PRO A 22 20.84 -23.42 27.52
C PRO A 22 20.11 -22.07 27.53
N GLU A 23 20.61 -21.15 28.34
CA GLU A 23 20.06 -19.81 28.45
C GLU A 23 20.17 -19.14 27.08
N VAL A 24 19.01 -18.92 26.42
CA VAL A 24 18.98 -18.31 25.12
C VAL A 24 19.17 -16.82 25.29
N LEU A 25 20.27 -16.29 24.75
CA LEU A 25 20.52 -14.84 24.73
C LEU A 25 19.38 -14.09 24.04
N PRO A 26 19.02 -12.88 24.52
CA PRO A 26 18.09 -12.00 23.80
C PRO A 26 18.54 -11.77 22.36
N ARG A 27 17.60 -11.77 21.43
CA ARG A 27 17.87 -11.48 20.03
C ARG A 27 18.46 -10.06 19.89
N MET A 28 19.49 -9.94 19.09
CA MET A 28 20.22 -8.71 18.82
C MET A 28 20.29 -8.37 17.33
N ASP A 29 19.47 -9.03 16.54
CA ASP A 29 19.49 -9.02 15.08
C ASP A 29 18.27 -8.31 14.46
N ILE A 30 17.28 -7.94 15.25
CA ILE A 30 16.04 -7.37 14.74
C ILE A 30 16.21 -5.87 14.43
N ALA A 31 15.99 -5.51 13.17
CA ALA A 31 16.10 -4.13 12.67
C ALA A 31 14.72 -3.46 12.54
N VAL A 32 14.70 -2.13 12.63
CA VAL A 32 13.59 -1.26 12.25
C VAL A 32 14.02 -0.41 11.06
N PHE A 33 13.22 -0.40 10.00
CA PHE A 33 13.41 0.50 8.87
C PHE A 33 12.23 1.47 8.79
N VAL A 34 12.56 2.76 8.68
CA VAL A 34 11.58 3.85 8.60
C VAL A 34 11.74 4.56 7.28
N GLY A 35 10.68 4.63 6.47
CA GLY A 35 10.79 5.25 5.14
C GLY A 35 9.49 5.24 4.35
N PHE A 36 9.62 5.51 3.05
CA PHE A 36 8.51 5.60 2.12
C PHE A 36 8.21 4.27 1.45
N ALA A 37 6.94 3.98 1.28
CA ALA A 37 6.47 2.81 0.56
C ALA A 37 5.16 3.13 -0.18
N ALA A 38 4.86 2.38 -1.23
CA ALA A 38 3.67 2.61 -2.03
C ALA A 38 2.39 2.32 -1.24
N SER A 39 2.35 1.24 -0.47
CA SER A 39 1.17 0.80 0.29
C SER A 39 1.55 0.40 1.72
N GLY A 40 0.58 -0.09 2.48
CA GLY A 40 0.76 -0.51 3.87
C GLY A 40 0.35 0.57 4.89
N PRO A 41 0.23 0.22 6.17
CA PRO A 41 -0.27 1.14 7.19
C PRO A 41 0.75 2.24 7.48
N LEU A 42 0.25 3.47 7.68
CA LEU A 42 1.08 4.62 8.03
C LEU A 42 1.42 4.62 9.52
N HIS A 43 2.67 4.97 9.83
CA HIS A 43 3.20 5.14 11.20
C HIS A 43 2.92 3.94 12.13
N THR A 44 2.59 2.80 11.54
CA THR A 44 2.28 1.56 12.27
C THR A 44 3.40 0.55 12.03
N PRO A 45 4.11 0.10 13.06
CA PRO A 45 5.15 -0.91 12.88
C PRO A 45 4.58 -2.25 12.42
N VAL A 46 5.14 -2.81 11.36
CA VAL A 46 4.76 -4.12 10.81
C VAL A 46 5.97 -5.04 10.79
N ALA A 47 5.85 -6.20 11.40
CA ALA A 47 6.91 -7.22 11.36
C ALA A 47 6.94 -7.91 10.00
N VAL A 48 8.14 -8.04 9.44
CA VAL A 48 8.40 -8.67 8.15
C VAL A 48 9.53 -9.69 8.30
N GLU A 49 9.32 -10.89 7.80
CA GLU A 49 10.26 -12.02 7.91
C GLU A 49 10.84 -12.45 6.54
N SER A 50 10.37 -11.84 5.46
CA SER A 50 10.85 -12.14 4.11
C SER A 50 10.61 -11.00 3.13
N GLU A 51 11.39 -10.95 2.06
CA GLU A 51 11.21 -10.02 0.94
C GLU A 51 9.81 -10.13 0.28
N PRO A 52 9.27 -11.34 -0.02
CA PRO A 52 7.92 -11.47 -0.57
C PRO A 52 6.82 -10.93 0.37
N GLN A 53 6.97 -11.10 1.68
CA GLN A 53 6.03 -10.55 2.66
C GLN A 53 6.08 -9.02 2.67
N PHE A 54 7.27 -8.42 2.58
CA PHE A 54 7.43 -6.98 2.43
C PHE A 54 6.68 -6.47 1.19
N ALA A 55 6.93 -7.09 0.03
CA ALA A 55 6.30 -6.69 -1.22
C ALA A 55 4.76 -6.84 -1.19
N ALA A 56 4.24 -7.88 -0.53
CA ALA A 56 2.79 -8.09 -0.39
C ALA A 56 2.09 -7.00 0.45
N ILE A 57 2.78 -6.44 1.45
CA ILE A 57 2.22 -5.43 2.36
C ILE A 57 2.48 -4.01 1.85
N PHE A 58 3.74 -3.72 1.51
CA PHE A 58 4.22 -2.36 1.22
C PHE A 58 4.31 -2.05 -0.28
N GLY A 59 4.09 -3.05 -1.13
CA GLY A 59 4.12 -2.89 -2.58
C GLY A 59 5.54 -2.80 -3.13
N GLN A 60 5.64 -2.18 -4.29
CA GLN A 60 6.91 -1.89 -4.96
C GLN A 60 7.52 -0.58 -4.43
N ASP A 61 8.75 -0.27 -4.86
CA ASP A 61 9.42 0.96 -4.48
C ASP A 61 8.62 2.16 -5.01
N ALA A 62 8.21 3.03 -4.09
CA ALA A 62 7.38 4.19 -4.46
C ALA A 62 8.21 5.15 -5.34
N PRO A 63 7.71 5.55 -6.51
CA PRO A 63 8.33 6.58 -7.30
C PRO A 63 8.20 7.92 -6.57
N LEU A 64 9.20 8.79 -6.57
CA LEU A 64 9.19 10.05 -5.80
C LEU A 64 9.29 11.29 -6.69
N ALA A 65 10.32 11.39 -7.52
CA ALA A 65 10.55 12.56 -8.33
C ALA A 65 11.45 12.22 -9.54
N TRP A 66 11.45 13.07 -10.54
CA TRP A 66 12.31 12.96 -11.71
C TRP A 66 13.65 13.68 -11.47
N ASP A 67 14.72 12.95 -11.65
CA ASP A 67 16.06 13.54 -11.64
C ASP A 67 16.41 14.01 -13.08
N VAL A 68 16.43 15.33 -13.27
CA VAL A 68 16.67 15.94 -14.58
C VAL A 68 18.11 15.69 -15.07
N ASP A 69 19.08 15.67 -14.15
CA ASP A 69 20.49 15.49 -14.49
C ASP A 69 20.79 14.05 -14.97
N ARG A 70 20.08 13.08 -14.42
CA ARG A 70 20.25 11.65 -14.75
C ARG A 70 19.28 11.14 -15.78
N GLY A 71 18.13 11.84 -15.98
CA GLY A 71 17.08 11.39 -16.86
C GLY A 71 16.37 10.12 -16.36
N GLU A 72 16.29 9.93 -15.05
CA GLU A 72 15.67 8.76 -14.40
C GLU A 72 14.75 9.17 -13.25
N GLU A 73 13.81 8.30 -12.94
CA GLU A 73 12.91 8.46 -11.80
C GLU A 73 13.58 8.01 -10.51
N VAL A 74 13.54 8.86 -9.48
CA VAL A 74 14.03 8.55 -8.14
C VAL A 74 12.94 7.85 -7.35
N HIS A 75 13.28 6.69 -6.81
CA HIS A 75 12.38 5.86 -6.01
C HIS A 75 12.76 5.88 -4.53
N ALA A 76 11.83 5.48 -3.67
CA ALA A 76 12.06 5.29 -2.24
C ALA A 76 13.15 4.24 -1.98
N HIS A 77 13.95 4.48 -0.95
CA HIS A 77 15.06 3.60 -0.57
C HIS A 77 14.68 2.54 0.46
N LEU A 78 13.47 2.60 1.04
CA LEU A 78 13.01 1.64 2.03
C LEU A 78 13.01 0.22 1.50
N GLY A 79 12.40 -0.03 0.34
CA GLY A 79 12.35 -1.36 -0.28
C GLY A 79 13.73 -1.94 -0.58
N PRO A 80 14.62 -1.21 -1.31
CA PRO A 80 16.00 -1.64 -1.53
C PRO A 80 16.77 -1.92 -0.24
N ALA A 81 16.60 -1.12 0.82
CA ALA A 81 17.24 -1.35 2.11
C ALA A 81 16.77 -2.65 2.77
N VAL A 82 15.48 -2.92 2.75
CA VAL A 82 14.90 -4.16 3.30
C VAL A 82 15.36 -5.39 2.53
N ARG A 83 15.31 -5.35 1.19
CA ARG A 83 15.83 -6.44 0.35
C ARG A 83 17.31 -6.70 0.62
N SER A 84 18.09 -5.63 0.76
CA SER A 84 19.51 -5.73 1.08
C SER A 84 19.76 -6.29 2.49
N PHE A 85 18.92 -5.96 3.46
CA PHE A 85 18.96 -6.51 4.82
C PHE A 85 18.80 -8.05 4.82
N PHE A 86 17.73 -8.56 4.19
CA PHE A 86 17.51 -10.01 4.10
C PHE A 86 18.64 -10.73 3.33
N ARG A 87 19.10 -10.15 2.24
CA ARG A 87 20.21 -10.70 1.44
C ARG A 87 21.51 -10.81 2.23
N ASN A 88 21.74 -9.92 3.19
CA ASN A 88 22.93 -9.88 4.03
C ASN A 88 22.76 -10.62 5.37
N GLY A 89 21.71 -11.45 5.51
CA GLY A 89 21.55 -12.38 6.62
C GLY A 89 20.67 -11.87 7.76
N GLY A 90 19.89 -10.80 7.54
CA GLY A 90 18.79 -10.45 8.42
C GLY A 90 17.64 -11.46 8.26
N GLU A 91 16.97 -11.82 9.35
CA GLU A 91 15.87 -12.79 9.35
C GLU A 91 14.50 -12.15 9.64
N ARG A 92 14.49 -11.07 10.39
CA ARG A 92 13.26 -10.35 10.79
C ARG A 92 13.54 -8.88 10.95
N CYS A 93 12.63 -8.05 10.43
CA CYS A 93 12.67 -6.61 10.66
C CYS A 93 11.26 -6.03 10.85
N TRP A 94 11.22 -4.84 11.42
CA TRP A 94 10.01 -4.02 11.53
C TRP A 94 10.07 -2.91 10.50
N ILE A 95 8.97 -2.66 9.84
CA ILE A 95 8.83 -1.60 8.84
C ILE A 95 7.86 -0.56 9.35
N ILE A 96 8.22 0.70 9.24
CA ILE A 96 7.36 1.85 9.54
C ILE A 96 7.29 2.72 8.29
N ARG A 97 6.17 2.64 7.58
CA ARG A 97 5.87 3.54 6.48
C ARG A 97 5.54 4.92 7.03
N VAL A 98 6.13 5.96 6.45
CA VAL A 98 5.91 7.34 6.86
C VAL A 98 5.39 8.20 5.71
N ALA A 99 4.50 9.11 6.05
CA ALA A 99 3.95 10.13 5.17
C ALA A 99 3.28 11.21 6.03
N ARG A 100 2.92 12.33 5.46
CA ARG A 100 2.20 13.39 6.18
C ARG A 100 0.75 12.95 6.41
N GLN A 101 0.37 12.79 7.66
CA GLN A 101 -0.97 12.35 8.08
C GLN A 101 -1.88 13.52 8.50
N SER A 102 -1.32 14.48 9.21
CA SER A 102 -2.11 15.56 9.79
C SER A 102 -2.31 16.69 8.78
N ALA A 103 -3.56 17.07 8.60
CA ALA A 103 -3.87 18.33 7.97
C ALA A 103 -3.29 19.48 8.82
N SER A 104 -2.33 20.21 8.28
CA SER A 104 -2.26 21.61 8.62
C SER A 104 -3.55 22.22 8.06
N GLU A 105 -4.31 22.98 8.86
CA GLU A 105 -5.48 23.71 8.37
C GLU A 105 -5.17 24.56 7.13
N ALA A 106 -3.89 24.86 6.89
CA ALA A 106 -3.41 25.66 5.77
C ALA A 106 -3.18 24.84 4.47
N GLN A 107 -3.04 23.50 4.54
CA GLN A 107 -2.76 22.67 3.36
C GLN A 107 -3.44 21.30 3.46
N PRO A 108 -4.78 21.24 3.32
CA PRO A 108 -5.53 19.99 3.43
C PRO A 108 -5.22 18.98 2.32
N LEU A 109 -4.61 19.42 1.22
CA LEU A 109 -4.30 18.57 0.08
C LEU A 109 -3.03 17.73 0.24
N ASN A 110 -2.10 18.13 1.12
CA ASN A 110 -0.82 17.46 1.32
C ASN A 110 -0.87 16.47 2.50
N ARG A 111 -1.74 15.47 2.42
CA ARG A 111 -1.79 14.36 3.38
C ARG A 111 -2.11 13.05 2.66
N ALA A 112 -1.67 11.95 3.24
CA ALA A 112 -2.03 10.64 2.73
C ALA A 112 -3.54 10.39 2.86
N ARG A 113 -4.14 9.81 1.81
CA ARG A 113 -5.58 9.62 1.68
C ARG A 113 -5.93 8.24 1.19
N TYR A 114 -7.09 7.76 1.62
CA TYR A 114 -7.70 6.55 1.05
C TYR A 114 -8.33 6.87 -0.31
N ASN A 115 -8.19 5.97 -1.26
CA ASN A 115 -9.06 5.92 -2.42
C ASN A 115 -10.39 5.26 -2.06
N TYR A 116 -11.47 5.76 -2.63
CA TYR A 116 -12.83 5.25 -2.45
C TYR A 116 -13.34 4.69 -3.76
N PHE A 117 -13.95 3.50 -3.67
CA PHE A 117 -14.42 2.74 -4.83
C PHE A 117 -15.93 2.53 -4.72
N PRO A 118 -16.73 3.00 -5.67
CA PRO A 118 -18.12 2.59 -5.74
C PRO A 118 -18.16 1.07 -6.01
N ILE A 119 -18.95 0.33 -5.21
CA ILE A 119 -19.16 -1.09 -5.46
C ILE A 119 -20.29 -1.20 -6.48
N PRO A 120 -20.02 -1.70 -7.72
CA PRO A 120 -21.05 -1.82 -8.74
C PRO A 120 -22.26 -2.59 -8.23
N TYR A 121 -23.45 -2.12 -8.53
CA TYR A 121 -24.73 -2.79 -8.22
C TYR A 121 -25.02 -3.03 -6.72
N LEU A 122 -24.24 -2.47 -5.81
CA LEU A 122 -24.48 -2.58 -4.38
C LEU A 122 -25.00 -1.26 -3.82
N ALA A 123 -26.15 -1.32 -3.14
CA ALA A 123 -26.77 -0.16 -2.54
C ALA A 123 -26.99 -0.35 -1.04
N ARG A 124 -27.03 0.76 -0.31
CA ARG A 124 -27.39 0.84 1.11
C ARG A 124 -28.80 1.36 1.23
N ALA A 125 -29.60 0.73 2.07
CA ALA A 125 -30.94 1.20 2.41
C ALA A 125 -30.92 2.06 3.67
N GLU A 126 -31.53 3.23 3.61
CA GLU A 126 -31.77 4.11 4.76
C GLU A 126 -33.22 3.96 5.23
N PHE A 127 -33.42 3.85 6.53
CA PHE A 127 -34.72 3.66 7.13
C PHE A 127 -35.10 4.81 8.06
N ASN A 128 -36.35 5.22 7.99
CA ASN A 128 -36.90 6.14 8.96
C ASN A 128 -37.20 5.41 10.32
N PRO A 129 -37.50 6.13 11.42
CA PRO A 129 -37.80 5.51 12.71
C PRO A 129 -38.96 4.52 12.69
N ASN A 130 -39.82 4.56 11.67
CA ASN A 130 -40.95 3.66 11.50
C ASN A 130 -40.58 2.39 10.71
N GLY A 131 -39.29 2.20 10.36
CA GLY A 131 -38.82 1.07 9.58
C GLY A 131 -39.18 1.12 8.09
N GLN A 132 -39.62 2.27 7.58
CA GLN A 132 -39.85 2.47 6.13
C GLN A 132 -38.57 3.03 5.48
N ILE A 133 -38.37 2.67 4.22
CA ILE A 133 -37.23 3.18 3.42
C ILE A 133 -37.43 4.69 3.25
N SER A 134 -36.43 5.44 3.67
CA SER A 134 -36.33 6.89 3.52
C SER A 134 -35.35 7.31 2.39
N GLY A 135 -34.38 6.47 2.08
CA GLY A 135 -33.39 6.72 1.05
C GLY A 135 -32.65 5.46 0.64
N VAL A 136 -31.94 5.57 -0.47
CA VAL A 136 -31.03 4.56 -0.98
C VAL A 136 -29.78 5.26 -1.47
N THR A 137 -28.62 4.76 -1.13
CA THR A 137 -27.31 5.30 -1.56
C THR A 137 -26.42 4.17 -2.06
N PRO A 138 -25.57 4.41 -3.07
CA PRO A 138 -24.57 3.43 -3.47
C PRO A 138 -23.61 3.08 -2.34
N ALA A 139 -23.13 1.85 -2.32
CA ALA A 139 -22.10 1.40 -1.40
C ALA A 139 -20.70 1.73 -1.93
N PHE A 140 -19.81 2.08 -1.00
CA PHE A 140 -18.41 2.38 -1.34
C PHE A 140 -17.49 1.53 -0.48
N ALA A 141 -16.45 0.96 -1.08
CA ALA A 141 -15.29 0.40 -0.40
C ALA A 141 -14.17 1.45 -0.38
N ARG A 142 -13.15 1.23 0.42
CA ARG A 142 -11.91 2.03 0.42
C ARG A 142 -10.70 1.16 0.09
N GLY A 143 -9.60 1.75 -0.35
CA GLY A 143 -8.32 1.06 -0.42
C GLY A 143 -7.94 0.51 0.97
N ARG A 144 -7.19 -0.60 1.03
CA ARG A 144 -6.76 -1.17 2.33
C ARG A 144 -5.83 -0.27 3.13
N SER A 145 -5.11 0.64 2.44
CA SER A 145 -4.24 1.67 3.02
C SER A 145 -4.28 2.94 2.18
N GLU A 146 -3.79 4.03 2.76
CA GLU A 146 -3.72 5.32 2.09
C GLU A 146 -2.70 5.32 0.95
N GLY A 147 -2.90 6.23 0.00
CA GLY A 147 -1.98 6.51 -1.11
C GLY A 147 -2.55 6.21 -2.48
N SER A 148 -1.83 6.70 -3.49
CA SER A 148 -2.17 6.57 -4.91
C SER A 148 -2.02 5.16 -5.47
N TRP A 149 -1.37 4.25 -4.76
CA TRP A 149 -1.10 2.86 -5.19
C TRP A 149 -2.32 2.10 -5.71
N SER A 150 -3.50 2.49 -5.26
CA SER A 150 -4.77 1.84 -5.62
C SER A 150 -5.49 2.53 -6.79
N ASP A 151 -4.92 3.57 -7.41
CA ASP A 151 -5.55 4.31 -8.54
C ASP A 151 -5.83 3.40 -9.74
N ALA A 152 -4.95 2.44 -9.97
CA ALA A 152 -5.09 1.48 -11.07
C ALA A 152 -6.07 0.33 -10.78
N LEU A 153 -6.62 0.24 -9.57
CA LEU A 153 -7.57 -0.81 -9.23
C LEU A 153 -8.93 -0.55 -9.88
N ARG A 154 -9.57 -1.61 -10.33
CA ARG A 154 -10.92 -1.61 -10.88
C ARG A 154 -11.73 -2.68 -10.19
N LEU A 155 -12.92 -2.31 -9.78
CA LEU A 155 -13.82 -3.11 -8.94
C LEU A 155 -15.06 -3.52 -9.70
N SER A 156 -15.40 -4.80 -9.65
CA SER A 156 -16.68 -5.35 -10.10
C SER A 156 -17.31 -6.21 -9.01
N SER A 157 -18.59 -6.49 -9.14
CA SER A 157 -19.32 -7.39 -8.23
C SER A 157 -20.20 -8.38 -8.99
N ALA A 158 -20.43 -9.55 -8.39
CA ALA A 158 -21.29 -10.57 -8.94
C ALA A 158 -22.18 -11.19 -7.86
N LEU A 159 -23.42 -11.44 -8.20
CA LEU A 159 -24.42 -12.01 -7.30
C LEU A 159 -24.34 -13.53 -7.28
N LEU A 160 -24.27 -14.12 -6.10
CA LEU A 160 -24.40 -15.56 -5.89
C LEU A 160 -25.79 -15.84 -5.32
N ALA A 161 -26.71 -16.30 -6.16
CA ALA A 161 -28.06 -16.67 -5.75
C ALA A 161 -28.20 -18.18 -5.67
N ARG A 162 -28.66 -18.69 -4.51
CA ARG A 162 -28.93 -20.12 -4.30
C ARG A 162 -30.40 -20.33 -3.97
N PRO A 163 -31.15 -21.15 -4.70
CA PRO A 163 -32.56 -21.35 -4.47
C PRO A 163 -32.79 -21.97 -3.09
N ILE A 164 -33.87 -21.53 -2.42
CA ILE A 164 -34.35 -22.07 -1.14
C ILE A 164 -35.83 -22.45 -1.27
N PRO A 165 -36.26 -23.58 -0.69
CA PRO A 165 -37.67 -24.01 -0.72
C PRO A 165 -38.50 -23.28 0.34
N VAL A 166 -39.33 -22.32 -0.07
CA VAL A 166 -40.26 -21.61 0.81
C VAL A 166 -41.58 -22.37 0.87
N ASN A 167 -41.98 -22.80 2.06
CA ASN A 167 -43.18 -23.63 2.26
C ASN A 167 -44.43 -22.84 2.64
N ALA A 168 -44.26 -21.66 3.23
CA ALA A 168 -45.39 -20.84 3.68
C ALA A 168 -45.22 -19.40 3.15
N ALA A 169 -46.35 -18.73 2.93
CA ALA A 169 -46.39 -17.33 2.56
C ALA A 169 -45.75 -16.46 3.61
N LEU A 170 -45.17 -15.34 3.17
CA LEU A 170 -44.62 -14.33 4.03
C LEU A 170 -45.71 -13.70 4.90
N GLN A 171 -45.50 -13.66 6.21
CA GLN A 171 -46.38 -13.02 7.17
C GLN A 171 -45.68 -11.80 7.78
N ARG A 172 -46.43 -10.74 8.05
CA ARG A 172 -45.93 -9.52 8.65
C ARG A 172 -46.50 -9.31 10.04
N ASP A 173 -45.58 -9.09 11.01
CA ASP A 173 -45.93 -8.66 12.37
C ASP A 173 -45.17 -7.36 12.69
N GLY A 174 -45.88 -6.25 12.57
CA GLY A 174 -45.24 -4.94 12.69
C GLY A 174 -44.26 -4.63 11.55
N VAL A 175 -42.99 -4.56 11.86
CA VAL A 175 -41.86 -4.39 10.92
C VAL A 175 -41.23 -5.72 10.55
N ASP A 176 -41.49 -6.79 11.34
CA ASP A 176 -40.83 -8.07 11.15
C ASP A 176 -41.63 -8.96 10.20
N TYR A 177 -40.95 -9.87 9.56
CA TYR A 177 -41.50 -10.83 8.60
C TYR A 177 -41.16 -12.24 9.04
N ALA A 178 -42.13 -13.12 9.04
CA ALA A 178 -41.96 -14.53 9.36
C ALA A 178 -42.32 -15.41 8.15
N MET A 179 -41.56 -16.50 7.99
CA MET A 179 -41.75 -17.47 6.93
C MET A 179 -41.30 -18.86 7.37
N GLN A 180 -41.75 -19.88 6.65
CA GLN A 180 -41.27 -21.25 6.82
C GLN A 180 -40.46 -21.69 5.62
N ILE A 181 -39.22 -22.15 5.88
CA ILE A 181 -38.27 -22.62 4.88
C ILE A 181 -37.95 -24.09 5.17
N ALA A 182 -37.98 -24.96 4.18
CA ALA A 182 -37.48 -26.31 4.35
C ALA A 182 -35.96 -26.33 4.50
N ARG A 183 -35.48 -27.09 5.47
CA ARG A 183 -34.03 -27.20 5.73
C ARG A 183 -33.34 -27.91 4.57
N ASP A 184 -32.36 -27.27 3.97
CA ASP A 184 -31.46 -27.87 2.98
C ASP A 184 -30.05 -27.97 3.59
N PRO A 185 -29.51 -29.16 3.83
CA PRO A 185 -28.15 -29.33 4.35
C PRO A 185 -27.07 -28.87 3.36
N SER A 186 -27.35 -28.82 2.08
CA SER A 186 -26.41 -28.37 1.04
C SER A 186 -26.35 -26.84 0.92
N ASN A 187 -27.39 -26.14 1.41
CA ASN A 187 -27.49 -24.69 1.44
C ASN A 187 -28.01 -24.23 2.82
N PRO A 188 -27.18 -24.36 3.86
CA PRO A 188 -27.59 -24.01 5.22
C PRO A 188 -27.84 -22.51 5.33
N LEU A 189 -28.96 -22.17 5.99
CA LEU A 189 -29.32 -20.79 6.27
C LEU A 189 -28.73 -20.36 7.61
N ALA A 190 -28.19 -19.17 7.68
CA ALA A 190 -27.62 -18.55 8.87
C ALA A 190 -28.24 -17.18 9.17
N VAL A 191 -28.10 -16.72 10.42
CA VAL A 191 -28.45 -15.36 10.82
C VAL A 191 -27.56 -14.38 10.04
N GLY A 192 -28.14 -13.29 9.56
CA GLY A 192 -27.47 -12.32 8.70
C GLY A 192 -27.50 -12.64 7.21
N ASP A 193 -27.96 -13.84 6.80
CA ASP A 193 -28.17 -14.14 5.38
C ASP A 193 -29.21 -13.20 4.76
N MET A 194 -29.01 -12.84 3.51
CA MET A 194 -29.97 -12.10 2.70
C MET A 194 -30.81 -13.08 1.89
N LEU A 195 -32.13 -12.90 1.96
CA LEU A 195 -33.10 -13.67 1.18
C LEU A 195 -33.77 -12.79 0.14
N ARG A 196 -33.92 -13.31 -1.08
CA ARG A 196 -34.77 -12.72 -2.11
C ARG A 196 -36.01 -13.59 -2.28
N LEU A 197 -37.18 -13.00 -2.13
CA LEU A 197 -38.47 -13.64 -2.38
C LEU A 197 -39.12 -12.93 -3.56
N THR A 198 -39.36 -13.66 -4.65
CA THR A 198 -39.89 -13.11 -5.91
C THR A 198 -41.32 -13.57 -6.13
N TYR A 199 -42.21 -12.62 -6.34
CA TYR A 199 -43.59 -12.80 -6.72
C TYR A 199 -43.76 -12.47 -8.20
N GLU A 200 -43.53 -13.45 -9.06
CA GLU A 200 -43.49 -13.24 -10.54
C GLU A 200 -44.80 -12.63 -11.07
N SER A 201 -45.97 -13.04 -10.59
CA SER A 201 -47.26 -12.52 -11.04
C SER A 201 -47.49 -11.04 -10.75
N ALA A 202 -46.79 -10.49 -9.76
CA ALA A 202 -46.89 -9.09 -9.32
C ALA A 202 -45.68 -8.24 -9.77
N GLY A 203 -44.64 -8.86 -10.34
CA GLY A 203 -43.39 -8.18 -10.68
C GLY A 203 -42.68 -7.56 -9.46
N ILE A 204 -42.86 -8.17 -8.28
CA ILE A 204 -42.34 -7.66 -7.01
C ILE A 204 -41.37 -8.66 -6.44
N SER A 205 -40.22 -8.16 -6.00
CA SER A 205 -39.24 -8.90 -5.21
C SER A 205 -39.02 -8.22 -3.87
N VAL A 206 -38.82 -9.01 -2.83
CA VAL A 206 -38.47 -8.52 -1.49
C VAL A 206 -37.13 -9.08 -1.08
N LEU A 207 -36.30 -8.23 -0.52
CA LEU A 207 -35.03 -8.58 0.07
C LEU A 207 -35.12 -8.48 1.59
N LEU A 208 -34.73 -9.54 2.27
CA LEU A 208 -34.91 -9.72 3.72
C LEU A 208 -33.58 -10.14 4.35
N ALA A 209 -33.20 -9.52 5.45
CA ALA A 209 -32.08 -9.98 6.29
C ALA A 209 -32.61 -10.92 7.39
N VAL A 210 -32.06 -12.09 7.51
CA VAL A 210 -32.44 -13.11 8.51
C VAL A 210 -31.96 -12.68 9.89
N GLU A 211 -32.89 -12.58 10.85
CA GLU A 211 -32.57 -12.25 12.25
C GLU A 211 -32.55 -13.47 13.15
N THR A 212 -33.57 -14.34 13.04
CA THR A 212 -33.61 -15.53 13.86
C THR A 212 -34.03 -16.76 13.06
N ILE A 213 -33.50 -17.90 13.45
CA ILE A 213 -33.85 -19.20 12.89
C ILE A 213 -34.16 -20.14 14.02
N THR A 214 -35.42 -20.65 14.06
CA THR A 214 -35.81 -21.66 15.03
C THR A 214 -36.26 -22.93 14.31
N SER A 215 -35.80 -24.11 14.78
CA SER A 215 -36.24 -25.38 14.23
C SER A 215 -37.47 -25.87 14.95
N GLU A 216 -38.50 -26.32 14.22
CA GLU A 216 -39.53 -27.13 14.79
C GLU A 216 -38.95 -28.47 15.28
N SER A 217 -39.41 -28.96 16.44
CA SER A 217 -38.96 -30.20 17.05
C SER A 217 -38.97 -31.35 16.04
N PRO A 218 -37.92 -32.19 16.00
CA PRO A 218 -37.77 -33.22 15.00
C PRO A 218 -38.82 -34.29 15.15
N SER A 219 -39.78 -34.31 14.25
CA SER A 219 -40.54 -35.52 13.97
C SER A 219 -39.68 -36.40 13.08
N PRO A 220 -39.59 -37.73 13.27
CA PRO A 220 -38.58 -38.58 12.63
C PRO A 220 -38.77 -38.86 11.13
N ALA A 221 -39.64 -38.16 10.44
CA ALA A 221 -39.87 -38.36 9.01
C ALA A 221 -40.13 -37.00 8.34
N THR A 222 -39.27 -36.69 7.39
CA THR A 222 -39.36 -35.57 6.45
C THR A 222 -38.72 -34.24 6.90
N THR A 223 -38.11 -33.61 5.96
CA THR A 223 -37.49 -32.26 5.96
C THR A 223 -37.90 -31.38 7.14
N ALA A 224 -36.95 -31.15 8.05
CA ALA A 224 -37.19 -30.23 9.15
C ALA A 224 -37.52 -28.83 8.57
N LEU A 225 -38.61 -28.23 9.07
CA LEU A 225 -38.98 -26.87 8.75
C LEU A 225 -38.24 -25.89 9.66
N LEU A 226 -37.73 -24.82 9.09
CA LEU A 226 -37.15 -23.71 9.82
C LEU A 226 -38.18 -22.58 9.85
N ASN A 227 -38.49 -22.08 11.03
CA ASN A 227 -39.24 -20.83 11.20
C ASN A 227 -38.17 -19.70 11.20
N VAL A 228 -38.25 -18.84 10.19
CA VAL A 228 -37.30 -17.74 9.95
C VAL A 228 -38.03 -16.44 10.20
N THR A 229 -37.47 -15.60 11.05
CA THR A 229 -37.85 -14.19 11.14
C THR A 229 -36.79 -13.34 10.48
N ALA A 230 -37.24 -12.30 9.78
CA ALA A 230 -36.35 -11.39 9.06
C ALA A 230 -36.84 -9.96 9.23
N SER A 231 -35.91 -9.02 9.32
CA SER A 231 -36.19 -7.60 9.42
C SER A 231 -35.54 -6.81 8.28
N ARG A 232 -35.84 -5.50 8.28
CA ARG A 232 -35.29 -4.54 7.34
C ARG A 232 -35.48 -4.97 5.89
N VAL A 233 -36.65 -4.69 5.38
CA VAL A 233 -37.16 -5.18 4.11
C VAL A 233 -36.99 -4.12 3.02
N VAL A 234 -36.42 -4.51 1.91
CA VAL A 234 -36.39 -3.72 0.68
C VAL A 234 -37.33 -4.38 -0.34
N TRP A 235 -38.35 -3.66 -0.80
CA TRP A 235 -39.27 -4.10 -1.83
C TRP A 235 -38.85 -3.47 -3.17
N LEU A 236 -38.63 -4.29 -4.19
CA LEU A 236 -38.27 -3.89 -5.53
C LEU A 236 -39.46 -4.16 -6.46
N LEU A 237 -39.91 -3.12 -7.15
CA LEU A 237 -40.94 -3.21 -8.17
C LEU A 237 -40.32 -3.04 -9.53
N SER A 238 -40.57 -4.00 -10.42
CA SER A 238 -40.08 -3.90 -11.81
C SER A 238 -40.77 -2.76 -12.53
N LEU A 239 -40.03 -2.11 -13.41
CA LEU A 239 -40.52 -0.93 -14.15
C LEU A 239 -41.74 -1.29 -15.03
N SER A 240 -41.75 -2.46 -15.64
CA SER A 240 -42.82 -2.96 -16.50
C SER A 240 -44.16 -3.15 -15.77
N GLN A 241 -44.16 -3.27 -14.43
CA GLN A 241 -45.33 -3.43 -13.60
C GLN A 241 -45.66 -2.17 -12.76
N ASP A 242 -44.78 -1.10 -12.85
CA ASP A 242 -45.01 0.13 -12.12
C ASP A 242 -45.98 1.05 -12.88
N PRO A 243 -47.20 1.32 -12.33
CA PRO A 243 -48.16 2.22 -12.98
C PRO A 243 -47.70 3.69 -12.99
N SER A 244 -46.70 4.01 -12.21
CA SER A 244 -46.09 5.35 -12.16
C SER A 244 -44.79 5.44 -12.95
N ALA A 245 -44.44 4.41 -13.73
CA ALA A 245 -43.23 4.43 -14.54
C ALA A 245 -43.15 5.69 -15.42
N PRO A 246 -41.93 6.31 -15.51
CA PRO A 246 -41.82 7.57 -16.23
C PRO A 246 -42.11 7.37 -17.73
N ALA A 247 -42.85 8.30 -18.34
CA ALA A 247 -43.22 8.22 -19.75
C ALA A 247 -42.08 8.71 -20.65
N PRO A 248 -41.96 8.21 -21.89
CA PRO A 248 -41.00 8.68 -22.89
C PRO A 248 -41.10 10.20 -23.12
N ASN A 249 -40.01 10.85 -23.46
CA ASN A 249 -39.90 12.28 -23.70
C ASN A 249 -40.27 13.18 -22.50
N THR A 250 -40.25 12.61 -21.30
CA THR A 250 -40.54 13.41 -20.11
C THR A 250 -39.25 13.95 -19.49
N PRO A 251 -39.24 15.19 -19.00
CA PRO A 251 -38.15 15.73 -18.23
C PRO A 251 -38.12 15.03 -16.86
N VAL A 252 -36.93 14.58 -16.46
CA VAL A 252 -36.63 13.96 -15.19
C VAL A 252 -35.35 14.57 -14.63
N THR A 253 -35.05 14.31 -13.38
CA THR A 253 -33.74 14.63 -12.80
C THR A 253 -32.99 13.32 -12.55
N ALA A 254 -31.69 13.33 -12.88
CA ALA A 254 -30.81 12.22 -12.62
C ALA A 254 -29.81 12.61 -11.51
N ALA A 255 -29.79 11.81 -10.44
CA ALA A 255 -28.85 12.00 -9.35
C ALA A 255 -27.72 10.97 -9.46
N VAL A 256 -26.51 11.48 -9.58
CA VAL A 256 -25.27 10.74 -9.59
C VAL A 256 -24.59 10.88 -8.25
N PHE A 257 -24.03 9.83 -7.73
CA PHE A 257 -23.41 9.81 -6.41
C PHE A 257 -21.88 9.79 -6.53
N THR A 258 -21.24 10.70 -5.80
CA THR A 258 -19.79 10.78 -5.67
C THR A 258 -19.40 10.90 -4.20
N ARG A 259 -18.14 10.78 -3.89
CA ARG A 259 -17.61 11.07 -2.55
C ARG A 259 -16.61 12.20 -2.63
N GLU A 260 -16.79 13.19 -1.77
CA GLU A 260 -15.87 14.32 -1.63
C GLU A 260 -15.40 14.42 -0.18
N GLU A 261 -14.20 14.94 -0.01
CA GLU A 261 -13.65 15.23 1.30
C GLU A 261 -14.39 16.40 1.95
N ILE A 262 -14.76 16.25 3.22
CA ILE A 262 -15.35 17.31 3.99
C ILE A 262 -14.25 18.32 4.37
N SER A 263 -14.36 19.54 3.88
CA SER A 263 -13.38 20.62 4.08
C SER A 263 -13.33 21.19 5.52
N SER A 264 -14.22 20.76 6.41
CA SER A 264 -14.20 21.14 7.83
C SER A 264 -13.94 19.90 8.65
N PRO A 265 -12.94 19.91 9.57
CA PRO A 265 -12.61 18.71 10.31
C PRO A 265 -13.74 18.37 11.30
N PRO A 266 -14.54 17.34 11.06
CA PRO A 266 -15.21 16.69 12.12
C PRO A 266 -14.15 15.91 12.92
N ASN A 267 -14.22 15.95 14.22
CA ASN A 267 -13.36 15.17 15.13
C ASN A 267 -13.65 13.64 15.06
N THR A 268 -14.08 13.11 13.95
CA THR A 268 -14.49 11.72 13.74
C THR A 268 -13.85 11.17 12.47
N GLU A 269 -13.58 9.89 12.46
CA GLU A 269 -12.82 9.14 11.45
C GLU A 269 -13.36 9.21 10.00
N ASP A 270 -14.52 9.82 9.76
CA ASP A 270 -15.15 9.92 8.45
C ASP A 270 -14.99 11.33 7.86
N ASP A 271 -13.79 11.62 7.37
CA ASP A 271 -13.49 12.87 6.63
C ASP A 271 -14.13 12.93 5.23
N VAL A 272 -14.93 11.95 4.84
CA VAL A 272 -15.50 11.83 3.48
C VAL A 272 -16.98 11.56 3.53
N ALA A 273 -17.76 12.45 2.93
CA ALA A 273 -19.20 12.27 2.78
C ALA A 273 -19.58 11.82 1.36
N ALA A 274 -20.69 11.09 1.25
CA ALA A 274 -21.31 10.84 -0.03
C ALA A 274 -22.08 12.07 -0.48
N PHE A 275 -21.83 12.56 -1.67
CA PHE A 275 -22.53 13.69 -2.30
C PHE A 275 -23.40 13.22 -3.45
N GLU A 276 -24.51 13.89 -3.61
CA GLU A 276 -25.44 13.70 -4.69
C GLU A 276 -25.36 14.89 -5.63
N ILE A 277 -24.99 14.65 -6.89
CA ILE A 277 -24.98 15.66 -7.94
C ILE A 277 -26.20 15.42 -8.82
N VAL A 278 -27.04 16.43 -8.98
CA VAL A 278 -28.31 16.32 -9.71
C VAL A 278 -28.20 17.01 -11.07
N TYR A 279 -28.47 16.26 -12.12
CA TYR A 279 -28.49 16.73 -13.50
C TYR A 279 -29.90 16.72 -14.09
N ASN A 280 -30.19 17.66 -14.98
CA ASN A 280 -31.39 17.61 -15.80
C ASN A 280 -31.24 16.52 -16.86
N ALA A 281 -32.29 15.74 -17.05
CA ALA A 281 -32.29 14.63 -17.98
C ALA A 281 -33.64 14.45 -18.70
N VAL A 282 -33.61 13.81 -19.83
CA VAL A 282 -34.80 13.45 -20.61
C VAL A 282 -34.76 11.97 -21.00
N LEU A 283 -35.88 11.29 -20.85
CA LEU A 283 -36.04 9.93 -21.33
C LEU A 283 -36.16 9.90 -22.85
N SER A 284 -35.43 8.96 -23.48
CA SER A 284 -35.43 8.81 -24.96
C SER A 284 -36.81 8.49 -25.54
N PRO A 285 -37.18 8.98 -26.75
CA PRO A 285 -38.47 8.72 -27.37
C PRO A 285 -38.72 7.25 -27.71
N ASP A 286 -37.71 6.44 -27.93
CA ASP A 286 -37.81 5.02 -28.34
C ASP A 286 -38.11 4.03 -27.22
N GLN A 287 -38.50 4.49 -26.05
CA GLN A 287 -38.61 3.67 -24.84
C GLN A 287 -39.82 2.76 -24.73
N LEU A 288 -40.80 2.89 -25.60
CA LEU A 288 -42.00 2.03 -25.54
C LEU A 288 -41.71 0.52 -25.62
N THR A 289 -40.62 0.15 -26.29
CA THR A 289 -40.12 -1.24 -26.34
C THR A 289 -39.14 -1.59 -25.24
N LEU A 290 -38.46 -0.61 -24.64
CA LEU A 290 -37.45 -0.79 -23.62
C LEU A 290 -38.08 -1.01 -22.24
N LEU A 291 -39.19 -0.33 -21.93
CA LEU A 291 -39.91 -0.50 -20.66
C LEU A 291 -40.42 -1.94 -20.45
N VAL A 292 -40.69 -2.68 -21.53
CA VAL A 292 -41.10 -4.09 -21.43
C VAL A 292 -40.00 -4.99 -20.87
N ASN A 293 -38.74 -4.57 -21.03
CA ASN A 293 -37.57 -5.29 -20.56
C ASN A 293 -36.93 -4.64 -19.30
N ASP A 294 -37.66 -3.74 -18.61
CA ASP A 294 -37.17 -2.95 -17.46
C ASP A 294 -35.92 -2.09 -17.77
N LYS A 295 -35.68 -1.79 -19.04
CA LYS A 295 -34.56 -0.92 -19.48
C LYS A 295 -35.02 0.50 -19.75
N LEU A 296 -34.16 1.45 -19.43
CA LEU A 296 -34.31 2.87 -19.68
C LEU A 296 -33.13 3.40 -20.50
N THR A 297 -33.41 4.41 -21.32
CA THR A 297 -32.37 5.21 -21.96
C THR A 297 -32.54 6.66 -21.52
N LEU A 298 -31.53 7.22 -20.86
CA LEU A 298 -31.56 8.53 -20.24
C LEU A 298 -30.53 9.46 -20.89
N LYS A 299 -31.00 10.57 -21.43
CA LYS A 299 -30.13 11.63 -21.96
C LYS A 299 -29.86 12.65 -20.88
N LEU A 300 -28.59 12.82 -20.44
CA LEU A 300 -28.20 13.84 -19.47
C LEU A 300 -27.94 15.17 -20.18
N ILE A 301 -28.64 16.26 -19.81
CA ILE A 301 -28.60 17.54 -20.56
C ILE A 301 -27.42 18.40 -20.09
N ASP A 302 -27.24 18.56 -18.80
CA ASP A 302 -26.26 19.48 -18.20
C ASP A 302 -25.08 18.76 -17.53
N CYS A 303 -24.82 17.50 -17.87
CA CYS A 303 -23.75 16.71 -17.29
C CYS A 303 -22.46 16.84 -18.12
N PRO A 304 -21.37 17.36 -17.54
CA PRO A 304 -20.06 17.25 -18.18
C PRO A 304 -19.71 15.79 -18.44
N LEU A 305 -19.04 15.52 -19.54
CA LEU A 305 -18.71 14.12 -19.88
C LEU A 305 -17.79 13.45 -18.84
N ALA A 306 -16.91 14.23 -18.23
CA ALA A 306 -16.05 13.74 -17.15
C ALA A 306 -16.81 13.26 -15.90
N ASP A 307 -18.02 13.78 -15.69
CA ASP A 307 -18.88 13.43 -14.56
C ASP A 307 -19.96 12.39 -14.93
N ALA A 308 -19.98 11.96 -16.22
CA ALA A 308 -20.94 10.98 -16.70
C ALA A 308 -20.75 9.62 -15.98
N PRO A 309 -21.83 9.01 -15.47
CA PRO A 309 -21.73 7.73 -14.75
C PRO A 309 -21.25 6.62 -15.67
N SER A 310 -20.20 5.92 -15.26
CA SER A 310 -19.68 4.76 -15.99
C SER A 310 -20.62 3.54 -15.89
N PRO A 311 -20.58 2.59 -16.82
CA PRO A 311 -21.30 1.31 -16.72
C PRO A 311 -20.97 0.61 -15.37
N GLY A 312 -22.02 0.14 -14.69
CA GLY A 312 -21.97 -0.41 -13.32
C GLY A 312 -22.35 0.59 -12.22
N SER A 313 -22.42 1.89 -12.53
CA SER A 313 -22.85 2.92 -11.59
C SER A 313 -24.37 2.84 -11.32
N ILE A 314 -24.76 3.37 -10.16
CA ILE A 314 -26.16 3.50 -9.76
C ILE A 314 -26.57 4.97 -9.91
N VAL A 315 -27.67 5.22 -10.61
CA VAL A 315 -28.25 6.53 -10.82
C VAL A 315 -29.69 6.56 -10.30
N ARG A 316 -30.04 7.58 -9.53
CA ARG A 316 -31.43 7.80 -9.12
C ARG A 316 -32.13 8.72 -10.12
N ILE A 317 -33.31 8.34 -10.53
CA ILE A 317 -34.15 9.11 -11.46
C ILE A 317 -35.38 9.57 -10.68
N ASP A 318 -35.60 10.87 -10.61
CA ASP A 318 -36.70 11.47 -9.88
C ASP A 318 -37.68 12.17 -10.81
N GLN A 319 -38.99 11.92 -10.61
CA GLN A 319 -40.08 12.59 -11.31
C GLN A 319 -41.34 12.65 -10.44
N GLY A 320 -41.88 13.84 -10.23
CA GLY A 320 -43.18 14.02 -9.59
C GLY A 320 -43.31 13.41 -8.20
N GLY A 321 -42.25 13.31 -7.45
CA GLY A 321 -42.19 12.71 -6.09
C GLY A 321 -42.00 11.19 -6.09
N ASN A 322 -41.77 10.58 -7.25
CA ASN A 322 -41.37 9.18 -7.37
C ASN A 322 -39.91 9.09 -7.74
N SER A 323 -39.21 8.07 -7.19
CA SER A 323 -37.81 7.79 -7.47
C SER A 323 -37.63 6.38 -7.99
N TRP A 324 -36.83 6.22 -9.03
CA TRP A 324 -36.39 4.93 -9.60
C TRP A 324 -34.88 4.85 -9.54
N TRP A 325 -34.39 3.66 -9.44
CA TRP A 325 -32.97 3.37 -9.35
C TRP A 325 -32.53 2.57 -10.57
N MET A 326 -31.64 3.17 -11.34
CA MET A 326 -31.12 2.61 -12.58
C MET A 326 -29.66 2.17 -12.35
N THR A 327 -29.33 0.98 -12.81
CA THR A 327 -27.95 0.54 -12.99
C THR A 327 -27.55 0.82 -14.42
N VAL A 328 -26.45 1.48 -14.63
CA VAL A 328 -25.95 1.83 -15.97
C VAL A 328 -25.34 0.59 -16.60
N ASP A 329 -25.87 0.15 -17.74
CA ASP A 329 -25.34 -0.95 -18.52
C ASP A 329 -24.41 -0.44 -19.63
N GLY A 330 -24.68 0.75 -20.19
CA GLY A 330 -23.90 1.37 -21.25
C GLY A 330 -23.93 2.88 -21.21
N LEU A 331 -22.88 3.49 -21.71
CA LEU A 331 -22.71 4.93 -21.87
C LEU A 331 -22.39 5.20 -23.34
N ASP A 332 -23.28 5.91 -24.02
CA ASP A 332 -23.12 6.38 -25.39
C ASP A 332 -23.17 7.91 -25.44
N PHE A 333 -22.91 8.46 -26.62
CA PHE A 333 -22.99 9.90 -26.86
C PHE A 333 -23.89 10.18 -28.07
N THR A 334 -24.74 11.21 -27.96
CA THR A 334 -25.58 11.61 -29.09
C THR A 334 -24.69 12.17 -30.20
N SER A 335 -24.90 11.69 -31.43
CA SER A 335 -24.34 12.24 -32.66
C SER A 335 -25.04 13.55 -32.98
N GLY A 336 -24.47 14.72 -32.57
CA GLY A 336 -25.05 16.01 -32.83
C GLY A 336 -24.30 17.11 -32.07
N ASP A 337 -24.66 18.35 -32.26
CA ASP A 337 -23.91 19.56 -31.88
C ASP A 337 -23.43 19.69 -30.41
N GLU A 338 -23.77 18.76 -29.51
CA GLU A 338 -23.42 18.90 -28.07
C GLU A 338 -22.94 17.63 -27.36
N GLY A 339 -22.63 16.53 -28.01
CA GLY A 339 -22.06 15.30 -27.40
C GLY A 339 -22.63 14.97 -26.02
N VAL A 340 -23.95 14.88 -25.89
CA VAL A 340 -24.61 14.71 -24.59
C VAL A 340 -24.57 13.25 -24.17
N PRO A 341 -24.20 12.91 -22.90
CA PRO A 341 -24.17 11.54 -22.43
C PRO A 341 -25.55 10.87 -22.51
N LEU A 342 -25.59 9.66 -23.07
CA LEU A 342 -26.75 8.81 -23.20
C LEU A 342 -26.53 7.54 -22.39
N LEU A 343 -27.19 7.43 -21.24
CA LEU A 343 -27.11 6.29 -20.35
C LEU A 343 -28.14 5.25 -20.76
N THR A 344 -27.73 4.03 -20.94
CA THR A 344 -28.64 2.88 -21.07
C THR A 344 -28.50 1.97 -19.86
N GLY A 345 -29.61 1.46 -19.33
CA GLY A 345 -29.53 0.61 -18.14
C GLY A 345 -30.88 0.02 -17.72
N SER A 346 -30.80 -0.86 -16.76
CA SER A 346 -31.94 -1.49 -16.12
C SER A 346 -32.39 -0.69 -14.90
N ALA A 347 -33.69 -0.54 -14.68
CA ALA A 347 -34.21 0.29 -13.60
C ALA A 347 -35.32 -0.42 -12.81
N VAL A 348 -35.35 -0.14 -11.53
CA VAL A 348 -36.38 -0.63 -10.59
C VAL A 348 -36.81 0.48 -9.67
N ARG A 349 -38.00 0.35 -9.10
CA ARG A 349 -38.47 1.22 -8.03
C ARG A 349 -38.27 0.55 -6.69
N VAL A 350 -37.58 1.23 -5.78
CA VAL A 350 -37.50 0.84 -4.38
C VAL A 350 -38.72 1.39 -3.68
N THR A 351 -39.53 0.52 -3.09
CA THR A 351 -40.86 0.88 -2.52
C THR A 351 -41.06 0.29 -1.14
N ASN A 352 -42.10 0.73 -0.48
CA ASN A 352 -42.56 0.15 0.78
C ASN A 352 -43.39 -1.12 0.53
N PRO A 353 -43.53 -2.01 1.53
CA PRO A 353 -44.30 -3.25 1.37
C PRO A 353 -45.77 -3.01 0.95
N PRO A 354 -46.27 -3.81 0.02
CA PRO A 354 -47.69 -3.75 -0.37
C PRO A 354 -48.59 -4.13 0.81
N ASN A 355 -49.80 -3.57 0.84
CA ASN A 355 -50.78 -3.92 1.82
C ASN A 355 -52.15 -4.21 1.14
N PRO A 356 -52.64 -5.45 1.10
CA PRO A 356 -52.08 -6.65 1.76
C PRO A 356 -50.86 -7.22 1.05
N LEU A 357 -50.09 -8.06 1.77
CA LEU A 357 -49.01 -8.83 1.17
C LEU A 357 -49.54 -9.81 0.11
N PRO A 358 -48.77 -10.13 -0.93
CA PRO A 358 -49.14 -11.10 -1.95
C PRO A 358 -49.44 -12.46 -1.32
N PRO A 359 -50.61 -13.11 -1.64
CA PRO A 359 -51.06 -14.32 -0.95
C PRO A 359 -50.34 -15.60 -1.42
N SER A 360 -49.64 -15.55 -2.55
CA SER A 360 -48.96 -16.72 -3.16
C SER A 360 -47.63 -16.98 -2.47
N PRO A 361 -47.18 -18.24 -2.30
CA PRO A 361 -45.82 -18.50 -1.90
C PRO A 361 -44.83 -17.99 -2.99
N PRO A 362 -43.83 -17.23 -2.59
CA PRO A 362 -42.83 -16.70 -3.55
C PRO A 362 -41.77 -17.76 -3.92
N ALA A 363 -41.09 -17.56 -5.03
CA ALA A 363 -39.82 -18.20 -5.28
C ALA A 363 -38.74 -17.57 -4.35
N GLY A 364 -38.03 -18.42 -3.60
CA GLY A 364 -37.04 -17.98 -2.63
C GLY A 364 -35.59 -18.28 -3.06
N GLU A 365 -34.68 -17.35 -2.76
CA GLU A 365 -33.27 -17.52 -2.98
C GLU A 365 -32.50 -16.94 -1.79
N ARG A 366 -31.41 -17.61 -1.41
CA ARG A 366 -30.42 -17.08 -0.51
C ARG A 366 -29.37 -16.34 -1.34
N LEU A 367 -29.05 -15.12 -0.95
CA LEU A 367 -28.13 -14.25 -1.66
C LEU A 367 -26.83 -14.08 -0.87
N SER A 368 -25.73 -14.19 -1.57
CA SER A 368 -24.43 -13.67 -1.20
C SER A 368 -23.83 -13.01 -2.44
N PHE A 369 -22.68 -12.38 -2.33
CA PHE A 369 -22.03 -11.79 -3.49
C PHE A 369 -20.52 -11.95 -3.44
N GLU A 370 -19.89 -11.63 -4.56
CA GLU A 370 -18.47 -11.69 -4.75
C GLU A 370 -17.96 -10.33 -5.23
N ILE A 371 -16.87 -9.88 -4.66
CA ILE A 371 -16.15 -8.68 -5.13
C ILE A 371 -14.94 -9.12 -5.92
N TRP A 372 -14.82 -8.59 -7.13
CA TRP A 372 -13.71 -8.80 -8.03
C TRP A 372 -12.90 -7.53 -8.14
N VAL A 373 -11.57 -7.64 -7.98
CA VAL A 373 -10.64 -6.51 -8.16
C VAL A 373 -9.64 -6.89 -9.24
N ARG A 374 -9.50 -6.01 -10.23
CA ARG A 374 -8.52 -6.12 -11.31
C ARG A 374 -7.44 -5.06 -11.09
N GLN A 375 -6.18 -5.47 -11.12
CA GLN A 375 -5.04 -4.57 -11.17
C GLN A 375 -4.27 -4.86 -12.44
N ALA A 376 -4.20 -3.88 -13.36
CA ALA A 376 -3.80 -4.09 -14.73
C ALA A 376 -4.58 -5.26 -15.37
N GLU A 377 -4.14 -5.80 -16.49
CA GLU A 377 -4.94 -6.76 -17.25
C GLU A 377 -4.72 -8.23 -16.90
N GLU A 378 -3.64 -8.51 -16.19
CA GLU A 378 -3.19 -9.88 -15.97
C GLU A 378 -3.64 -10.48 -14.64
N TYR A 379 -4.09 -9.67 -13.69
CA TYR A 379 -4.34 -10.15 -12.36
C TYR A 379 -5.70 -9.71 -11.81
N SER A 380 -6.63 -10.66 -11.72
CA SER A 380 -7.89 -10.45 -11.03
C SER A 380 -7.96 -11.29 -9.76
N ILE A 381 -8.41 -10.66 -8.69
CA ILE A 381 -8.58 -11.28 -7.38
C ILE A 381 -10.04 -11.19 -7.02
N SER A 382 -10.59 -12.25 -6.46
CA SER A 382 -11.95 -12.22 -5.97
C SER A 382 -12.04 -12.61 -4.49
N LEU A 383 -13.06 -12.07 -3.84
CA LEU A 383 -13.46 -12.44 -2.50
C LEU A 383 -14.94 -12.82 -2.52
N SER A 384 -15.22 -14.10 -2.37
CA SER A 384 -16.55 -14.68 -2.56
C SER A 384 -17.33 -14.87 -1.26
N ASP A 385 -18.63 -15.13 -1.41
CA ASP A 385 -19.58 -15.46 -0.33
C ASP A 385 -19.68 -14.36 0.74
N LEU A 386 -19.70 -13.09 0.29
CA LEU A 386 -19.86 -11.93 1.16
C LEU A 386 -21.32 -11.71 1.51
N GLY A 387 -21.56 -11.31 2.74
CA GLY A 387 -22.89 -10.99 3.27
C GLY A 387 -23.22 -9.50 3.17
N PHE A 388 -24.51 -9.20 3.16
CA PHE A 388 -25.08 -7.86 3.05
C PHE A 388 -25.46 -7.21 4.37
N ALA A 389 -25.57 -7.99 5.44
CA ALA A 389 -26.05 -7.56 6.75
C ALA A 389 -24.97 -7.70 7.83
N PRO A 390 -24.98 -6.85 8.87
CA PRO A 390 -23.97 -6.85 9.94
C PRO A 390 -23.84 -8.16 10.71
N ASP A 391 -24.93 -8.92 10.83
CA ASP A 391 -24.95 -10.19 11.55
C ASP A 391 -24.38 -11.35 10.72
N HIS A 392 -24.14 -11.14 9.44
CA HIS A 392 -23.51 -12.15 8.60
C HIS A 392 -22.04 -12.33 8.97
N GLU A 393 -21.60 -13.58 9.08
CA GLU A 393 -20.21 -13.92 9.42
C GLU A 393 -19.18 -13.28 8.48
N ARG A 394 -19.51 -13.17 7.20
CA ARG A 394 -18.67 -12.58 6.14
C ARG A 394 -19.26 -11.24 5.65
N PHE A 395 -19.65 -10.39 6.57
CA PHE A 395 -20.16 -9.06 6.19
C PHE A 395 -19.04 -8.21 5.56
N TRP A 396 -19.23 -7.78 4.32
CA TRP A 396 -18.19 -7.11 3.53
C TRP A 396 -17.70 -5.80 4.15
N ALA A 397 -18.57 -5.04 4.82
CA ALA A 397 -18.21 -3.77 5.42
C ALA A 397 -17.26 -3.91 6.63
N LYS A 398 -17.07 -5.12 7.15
CA LYS A 398 -16.10 -5.46 8.20
C LYS A 398 -14.71 -5.85 7.66
N LEU A 399 -14.48 -5.75 6.35
CA LEU A 399 -13.13 -5.95 5.79
C LEU A 399 -12.15 -4.92 6.38
N PRO A 400 -11.07 -5.36 7.06
CA PRO A 400 -10.21 -4.45 7.80
C PRO A 400 -9.24 -3.70 6.90
N THR A 401 -8.89 -2.48 7.31
CA THR A 401 -7.75 -1.75 6.76
C THR A 401 -6.43 -2.37 7.20
N ASP A 402 -5.32 -1.97 6.57
CA ASP A 402 -3.98 -2.38 6.99
C ASP A 402 -3.66 -1.87 8.40
N GLU A 403 -4.12 -0.67 8.74
CA GLU A 403 -3.95 -0.11 10.07
C GLU A 403 -4.63 -0.96 11.15
N GLU A 404 -5.87 -1.39 10.91
CA GLU A 404 -6.63 -2.24 11.85
C GLU A 404 -5.98 -3.62 12.02
N VAL A 405 -5.44 -4.22 10.94
CA VAL A 405 -4.81 -5.54 10.98
C VAL A 405 -3.48 -5.53 11.69
N TYR A 406 -2.65 -4.53 11.44
CA TYR A 406 -1.28 -4.47 11.96
C TYR A 406 -1.13 -3.65 13.25
N HIS A 407 -2.26 -3.21 13.81
CA HIS A 407 -2.24 -2.50 15.08
C HIS A 407 -1.68 -3.39 16.19
N LEU A 408 -0.73 -2.84 16.96
CA LEU A 408 -0.07 -3.56 18.07
C LEU A 408 -0.97 -3.79 19.31
N SER A 409 -2.21 -3.30 19.32
CA SER A 409 -3.10 -3.51 20.46
C SER A 409 -3.81 -4.87 20.37
N ASP A 410 -4.00 -5.52 21.52
CA ASP A 410 -4.67 -6.83 21.69
C ASP A 410 -6.14 -6.88 21.24
N SER A 411 -6.67 -5.80 20.65
CA SER A 411 -8.08 -5.68 20.27
C SER A 411 -8.45 -6.51 19.03
N ILE A 412 -7.50 -6.95 18.23
CA ILE A 412 -7.75 -7.89 17.15
C ILE A 412 -7.54 -9.31 17.69
N THR A 413 -8.49 -9.78 18.46
CA THR A 413 -8.49 -11.18 18.89
C THR A 413 -8.76 -12.09 17.70
N ALA A 414 -8.26 -13.33 17.78
CA ALA A 414 -8.50 -14.35 16.74
C ALA A 414 -9.99 -14.66 16.47
N GLU A 415 -10.89 -14.14 17.28
CA GLU A 415 -12.33 -14.30 17.21
C GLU A 415 -13.04 -13.15 16.45
N ASN A 416 -12.31 -12.10 16.03
CA ASN A 416 -12.92 -11.03 15.26
C ASN A 416 -13.23 -11.52 13.83
N PRO A 417 -14.49 -11.44 13.37
CA PRO A 417 -14.90 -11.84 12.00
C PRO A 417 -14.08 -11.17 10.90
N ALA A 418 -13.68 -9.91 11.07
CA ALA A 418 -12.82 -9.21 10.14
C ALA A 418 -11.44 -9.87 9.98
N THR A 419 -10.87 -10.40 11.07
CA THR A 419 -9.63 -11.17 11.04
C THR A 419 -9.80 -12.49 10.30
N MET A 420 -10.96 -13.12 10.40
CA MET A 420 -11.27 -14.35 9.68
C MET A 420 -11.37 -14.11 8.16
N LEU A 421 -11.98 -13.02 7.73
CA LEU A 421 -12.02 -12.63 6.31
C LEU A 421 -10.62 -12.40 5.75
N TRP A 422 -9.74 -11.77 6.51
CA TRP A 422 -8.36 -11.56 6.09
C TRP A 422 -7.56 -12.87 6.00
N LYS A 423 -7.66 -13.75 7.00
CA LYS A 423 -6.94 -15.05 7.00
C LYS A 423 -7.34 -15.98 5.87
N GLN A 424 -8.56 -15.88 5.36
CA GLN A 424 -9.04 -16.71 4.25
C GLN A 424 -8.37 -16.38 2.90
N VAL A 425 -7.79 -15.19 2.76
CA VAL A 425 -7.12 -14.75 1.51
C VAL A 425 -5.66 -15.22 1.44
N GLY A 426 -5.11 -15.76 2.52
CA GLY A 426 -3.74 -16.28 2.61
C GLY A 426 -2.78 -15.33 3.32
N ASP A 427 -1.73 -15.90 3.94
CA ASP A 427 -0.79 -15.15 4.79
C ASP A 427 0.09 -14.15 4.02
N LEU A 428 0.30 -14.37 2.72
CA LEU A 428 1.18 -13.56 1.87
C LEU A 428 0.44 -12.53 1.02
N PHE A 429 -0.88 -12.68 0.90
CA PHE A 429 -1.66 -11.85 0.02
C PHE A 429 -2.85 -11.23 0.74
N ARG A 430 -2.90 -9.90 0.76
CA ARG A 430 -4.04 -9.17 1.29
C ARG A 430 -4.97 -8.73 0.18
N PHE A 431 -6.29 -8.88 0.42
CA PHE A 431 -7.28 -8.27 -0.45
C PHE A 431 -7.09 -6.74 -0.49
N PRO A 432 -7.07 -6.12 -1.67
CA PRO A 432 -6.65 -4.73 -1.82
C PRO A 432 -7.65 -3.69 -1.30
N LEU A 433 -8.85 -4.11 -0.94
CA LEU A 433 -9.91 -3.23 -0.45
C LEU A 433 -10.23 -3.51 1.03
N ALA A 434 -10.75 -2.49 1.69
CA ALA A 434 -11.32 -2.55 3.02
C ALA A 434 -12.79 -2.07 2.96
N GLY A 435 -13.58 -2.51 3.91
CA GLY A 435 -14.97 -2.09 4.04
C GLY A 435 -15.06 -0.61 4.44
N LEU A 436 -16.17 -0.02 4.04
CA LEU A 436 -16.54 1.32 4.46
C LEU A 436 -18.05 1.31 4.75
N GLY A 437 -18.40 1.46 6.01
CA GLY A 437 -19.80 1.48 6.45
C GLY A 437 -19.90 1.35 7.97
N ALA A 438 -21.01 1.83 8.53
CA ALA A 438 -21.29 1.68 9.94
C ALA A 438 -21.69 0.23 10.28
N ALA A 439 -21.46 -0.16 11.52
CA ALA A 439 -21.67 -1.54 11.95
C ALA A 439 -23.15 -2.01 11.91
N ASP A 440 -24.09 -1.10 11.77
CA ASP A 440 -25.53 -1.34 11.76
C ASP A 440 -26.20 -1.11 10.39
N GLU A 441 -25.43 -0.79 9.35
CA GLU A 441 -25.93 -0.57 8.01
C GLU A 441 -26.25 -1.88 7.28
N ILE A 442 -27.33 -1.90 6.52
CA ILE A 442 -27.70 -3.01 5.65
C ILE A 442 -27.58 -2.60 4.20
N TYR A 443 -26.97 -3.48 3.44
CA TYR A 443 -26.78 -3.35 2.00
C TYR A 443 -27.66 -4.34 1.24
N PHE A 444 -27.88 -4.09 -0.04
CA PHE A 444 -28.64 -5.01 -0.89
C PHE A 444 -28.17 -4.91 -2.35
N PRO A 445 -28.29 -6.01 -3.11
CA PRO A 445 -27.97 -6.01 -4.51
C PRO A 445 -29.06 -5.29 -5.33
N LEU A 446 -28.67 -4.29 -6.10
CA LEU A 446 -29.55 -3.58 -7.02
C LEU A 446 -29.26 -4.03 -8.46
N LEU A 447 -30.03 -4.98 -8.96
CA LEU A 447 -29.88 -5.56 -10.29
C LEU A 447 -28.47 -6.14 -10.57
N MET A 448 -27.80 -6.62 -9.52
CA MET A 448 -26.46 -7.17 -9.61
C MET A 448 -26.42 -8.41 -10.50
N PRO A 449 -25.54 -8.48 -11.52
CA PRO A 449 -25.41 -9.62 -12.43
C PRO A 449 -24.81 -10.84 -11.73
N ALA A 450 -24.99 -12.03 -12.32
CA ALA A 450 -24.41 -13.28 -11.80
C ALA A 450 -22.92 -13.46 -12.14
N LEU A 451 -22.38 -12.67 -13.06
CA LEU A 451 -20.97 -12.66 -13.44
C LEU A 451 -20.41 -11.23 -13.29
N PRO A 452 -19.13 -11.07 -13.00
CA PRO A 452 -18.51 -9.76 -12.94
C PRO A 452 -18.49 -9.15 -14.36
N GLU A 453 -19.22 -8.06 -14.54
CA GLU A 453 -19.31 -7.36 -15.81
C GLU A 453 -18.58 -6.03 -15.68
N ASN A 454 -19.14 -4.98 -15.37
CA ASN A 454 -18.57 -3.64 -15.36
C ASN A 454 -17.57 -3.39 -14.20
N TYR A 455 -16.40 -2.84 -14.53
CA TYR A 455 -15.33 -2.55 -13.59
C TYR A 455 -15.20 -1.04 -13.36
N LEU A 456 -15.48 -0.59 -12.15
CA LEU A 456 -15.39 0.82 -11.76
C LEU A 456 -14.04 1.13 -11.12
N GLY A 457 -13.49 2.29 -11.47
CA GLY A 457 -12.31 2.85 -10.83
C GLY A 457 -12.61 3.57 -9.51
N PRO A 458 -11.58 4.12 -8.86
CA PRO A 458 -11.75 4.95 -7.69
C PRO A 458 -12.46 6.26 -8.04
N VAL A 459 -13.08 6.86 -7.06
CA VAL A 459 -13.58 8.23 -7.15
C VAL A 459 -12.40 9.19 -7.29
N VAL A 460 -12.51 10.16 -8.20
CA VAL A 460 -11.48 11.17 -8.37
C VAL A 460 -11.41 12.05 -7.13
N LEU A 461 -10.26 12.02 -6.45
CA LEU A 461 -9.98 12.90 -5.32
C LEU A 461 -9.14 14.10 -5.80
N PRO A 462 -9.30 15.28 -5.18
CA PRO A 462 -8.49 16.43 -5.51
C PRO A 462 -7.02 16.21 -5.11
N GLY A 463 -6.10 16.77 -5.89
CA GLY A 463 -4.66 16.67 -5.70
C GLY A 463 -4.02 15.57 -6.54
N GLY A 464 -2.74 15.77 -6.88
CA GLY A 464 -1.93 14.80 -7.58
C GLY A 464 -1.53 13.60 -6.72
N GLU A 465 -0.87 12.62 -7.30
CA GLU A 465 -0.45 11.41 -6.61
C GLU A 465 0.39 11.71 -5.36
N ARG A 466 1.38 12.61 -5.48
CA ARG A 466 2.27 12.96 -4.35
C ARG A 466 1.56 13.66 -3.20
N GLU A 467 0.61 14.54 -3.51
CA GLU A 467 -0.24 15.17 -2.50
C GLU A 467 -1.07 14.09 -1.77
N ARG A 468 -1.69 13.17 -2.51
CA ARG A 468 -2.51 12.08 -1.95
C ARG A 468 -1.69 11.02 -1.21
N ASP A 469 -0.42 10.86 -1.56
CA ASP A 469 0.54 10.02 -0.82
C ASP A 469 1.05 10.70 0.45
N GLY A 470 0.79 11.99 0.62
CA GLY A 470 1.31 12.78 1.74
C GLY A 470 2.82 13.04 1.64
N LEU A 471 3.37 13.02 0.42
CA LEU A 471 4.80 13.16 0.12
C LEU A 471 5.09 14.41 -0.74
N ALA A 472 4.17 15.36 -0.82
CA ALA A 472 4.36 16.57 -1.61
C ALA A 472 5.48 17.47 -1.09
N GLU A 473 5.73 17.49 0.22
CA GLU A 473 6.81 18.24 0.85
C GLU A 473 7.78 17.28 1.53
N PHE A 474 9.06 17.43 1.23
CA PHE A 474 10.12 16.66 1.87
C PHE A 474 10.73 17.46 3.01
N ASP A 475 10.45 17.06 4.24
CA ASP A 475 10.99 17.67 5.44
C ASP A 475 11.21 16.65 6.58
N ALA A 476 11.80 17.09 7.67
CA ALA A 476 12.07 16.24 8.81
C ALA A 476 10.78 15.76 9.53
N ALA A 477 9.67 16.47 9.39
CA ALA A 477 8.40 16.10 10.02
C ALA A 477 7.79 14.81 9.45
N LEU A 478 8.18 14.39 8.25
CA LEU A 478 7.81 13.09 7.71
C LEU A 478 8.31 11.92 8.58
N PHE A 479 9.48 12.07 9.17
CA PHE A 479 10.18 11.04 9.92
C PHE A 479 10.04 11.17 11.44
N LEU A 480 9.58 12.32 11.94
CA LEU A 480 9.59 12.69 13.34
C LEU A 480 8.18 12.95 13.87
N ASP A 481 7.94 12.55 15.10
CA ASP A 481 6.72 12.95 15.80
C ASP A 481 6.84 14.41 16.24
N ARG A 482 5.87 15.25 15.88
CA ARG A 482 5.90 16.70 16.10
C ARG A 482 6.08 17.13 17.55
N ASP A 483 5.54 16.34 18.50
CA ASP A 483 5.57 16.67 19.92
C ASP A 483 6.83 16.14 20.62
N LEU A 484 7.66 15.34 19.90
CA LEU A 484 8.89 14.74 20.40
C LEU A 484 10.18 15.31 19.77
N VAL A 485 10.06 16.13 18.73
CA VAL A 485 11.21 16.68 17.98
C VAL A 485 12.21 17.41 18.86
N ASP A 486 11.74 18.27 19.75
CA ASP A 486 12.57 19.14 20.59
C ASP A 486 12.87 18.55 21.99
N ILE A 487 12.45 17.31 22.24
CA ILE A 487 12.63 16.67 23.54
C ILE A 487 14.00 16.03 23.63
N GLY A 488 14.76 16.40 24.66
CA GLY A 488 16.07 15.79 24.92
C GLY A 488 15.98 14.32 25.35
N ALA A 489 17.05 13.56 25.11
CA ALA A 489 17.11 12.11 25.33
C ALA A 489 16.66 11.66 26.73
N ALA A 490 16.93 12.47 27.76
CA ALA A 490 16.57 12.14 29.15
C ALA A 490 15.06 12.08 29.40
N ASN A 491 14.28 12.88 28.69
CA ASN A 491 12.83 13.00 28.91
C ASN A 491 12.02 12.35 27.78
N LEU A 492 12.68 11.98 26.69
CA LEU A 492 12.01 11.53 25.47
C LEU A 492 11.12 10.31 25.71
N ALA A 493 11.62 9.28 26.39
CA ALA A 493 10.85 8.09 26.70
C ALA A 493 9.63 8.39 27.59
N THR A 494 9.82 9.20 28.63
CA THR A 494 8.73 9.57 29.55
C THR A 494 7.65 10.40 28.84
N THR A 495 8.06 11.31 27.94
CA THR A 495 7.11 12.11 27.15
C THR A 495 6.38 11.24 26.15
N ALA A 496 7.06 10.29 25.51
CA ALA A 496 6.45 9.32 24.61
C ALA A 496 5.38 8.48 25.33
N ASP A 497 5.70 7.93 26.50
CA ASP A 497 4.74 7.18 27.33
C ASP A 497 3.55 8.04 27.77
N PHE A 498 3.82 9.30 28.10
CA PHE A 498 2.75 10.24 28.43
C PHE A 498 1.78 10.43 27.26
N LEU A 499 2.30 10.67 26.06
CA LEU A 499 1.48 10.87 24.87
C LEU A 499 0.66 9.63 24.50
N GLN A 500 1.25 8.44 24.66
CA GLN A 500 0.60 7.18 24.28
C GLN A 500 -0.44 6.71 25.29
N TYR A 501 -0.18 6.87 26.61
CA TYR A 501 -0.95 6.17 27.62
C TYR A 501 -1.54 7.06 28.70
N LEU A 502 -0.92 8.18 29.03
CA LEU A 502 -1.26 8.99 30.21
C LEU A 502 -1.92 10.34 29.87
N SER A 503 -1.86 10.74 28.60
CA SER A 503 -2.46 12.00 28.12
C SER A 503 -4.00 11.94 28.25
N PRO A 504 -4.67 13.08 28.46
CA PRO A 504 -6.14 13.17 28.38
C PRO A 504 -6.71 12.74 27.01
N ARG A 505 -5.89 12.79 25.97
CA ARG A 505 -6.19 12.29 24.62
C ARG A 505 -5.01 11.44 24.19
N PRO A 506 -4.99 10.15 24.54
CA PRO A 506 -3.93 9.25 24.11
C PRO A 506 -3.90 9.18 22.58
N ARG A 507 -2.70 9.22 22.01
CA ARG A 507 -2.50 9.10 20.57
C ARG A 507 -1.31 8.21 20.26
N ARG A 508 -1.29 7.66 19.07
CA ARG A 508 -0.13 6.94 18.56
C ARG A 508 0.99 7.92 18.25
N LEU A 509 2.20 7.45 18.39
CA LEU A 509 3.38 8.16 17.95
C LEU A 509 3.55 7.99 16.43
N THR A 510 4.11 9.02 15.80
CA THR A 510 4.34 9.03 14.35
C THR A 510 5.84 8.99 14.03
N GLY A 511 6.14 8.76 12.75
CA GLY A 511 7.51 8.70 12.28
C GLY A 511 8.29 7.55 12.93
N MET A 512 9.59 7.76 13.16
CA MET A 512 10.45 6.76 13.79
C MET A 512 10.11 6.52 15.27
N HIS A 513 9.42 7.47 15.92
CA HIS A 513 9.02 7.34 17.32
C HIS A 513 7.93 6.28 17.52
N ALA A 514 7.21 5.89 16.44
CA ALA A 514 6.31 4.74 16.48
C ALA A 514 7.02 3.41 16.84
N ALA A 515 8.35 3.38 16.78
CA ALA A 515 9.15 2.23 17.23
C ALA A 515 9.35 2.14 18.75
N PHE A 516 8.86 3.11 19.56
CA PHE A 516 9.03 3.05 21.04
C PHE A 516 8.55 1.74 21.65
N PRO A 517 7.38 1.19 21.31
CA PRO A 517 6.88 -0.04 21.94
C PRO A 517 7.55 -1.33 21.45
N LEU A 518 8.46 -1.26 20.47
CA LEU A 518 9.10 -2.45 19.89
C LEU A 518 10.27 -2.96 20.75
N GLU A 519 9.99 -3.65 21.83
CA GLU A 519 11.01 -4.14 22.76
C GLU A 519 12.05 -5.08 22.11
N GLU A 520 11.68 -5.85 21.08
CA GLU A 520 12.59 -6.80 20.43
C GLU A 520 13.60 -6.12 19.46
N ALA A 521 13.35 -4.89 19.03
CA ALA A 521 14.19 -4.19 18.08
C ALA A 521 15.51 -3.72 18.71
N THR A 522 16.62 -3.88 17.97
CA THR A 522 17.97 -3.53 18.43
C THR A 522 18.78 -2.71 17.42
N ILE A 523 18.29 -2.59 16.20
CA ILE A 523 18.91 -1.83 15.11
C ILE A 523 17.83 -0.93 14.52
N ILE A 524 18.19 0.30 14.14
CA ILE A 524 17.26 1.20 13.43
C ILE A 524 17.98 1.95 12.32
N ALA A 525 17.31 2.11 11.18
CA ALA A 525 17.78 2.91 10.05
C ALA A 525 16.63 3.66 9.39
N VAL A 526 16.94 4.83 8.82
CA VAL A 526 16.01 5.68 8.08
C VAL A 526 16.58 5.91 6.67
N PRO A 527 16.40 4.93 5.75
CA PRO A 527 17.02 4.97 4.42
C PRO A 527 16.58 6.17 3.58
N ASP A 528 15.33 6.61 3.69
CA ASP A 528 14.77 7.69 2.88
C ASP A 528 15.12 9.11 3.37
N ALA A 529 15.75 9.25 4.54
CA ALA A 529 16.17 10.56 5.03
C ALA A 529 17.29 11.20 4.19
N VAL A 530 17.94 10.43 3.34
CA VAL A 530 19.08 10.90 2.49
C VAL A 530 18.66 11.49 1.16
N HIS A 531 17.37 11.57 0.84
CA HIS A 531 16.88 12.23 -0.36
C HIS A 531 17.22 13.72 -0.36
N SER A 532 17.42 14.27 -1.54
CA SER A 532 17.69 15.71 -1.71
C SER A 532 16.44 16.58 -1.62
N GLY A 533 15.26 15.95 -1.54
CA GLY A 533 13.99 16.62 -1.65
C GLY A 533 13.55 16.83 -3.09
N TRP A 534 12.34 17.31 -3.26
CA TRP A 534 11.72 17.57 -4.54
C TRP A 534 10.79 18.77 -4.45
N ILE A 535 10.62 19.44 -5.58
CA ILE A 535 9.66 20.53 -5.74
C ILE A 535 8.74 20.22 -6.93
N LYS A 536 7.54 20.75 -6.85
CA LYS A 536 6.60 20.73 -7.96
C LYS A 536 7.05 21.75 -8.99
N HIS A 537 7.43 21.29 -10.18
CA HIS A 537 7.80 22.17 -11.29
C HIS A 537 6.62 22.25 -12.24
N GLU A 538 5.98 23.42 -12.30
CA GLU A 538 5.01 23.69 -13.35
C GLU A 538 5.74 23.69 -14.69
N ARG A 539 5.26 22.87 -15.61
CA ARG A 539 5.82 22.82 -16.95
C ARG A 539 5.67 24.22 -17.56
N ASP A 540 6.76 24.88 -17.88
CA ASP A 540 6.70 26.07 -18.69
C ASP A 540 5.78 25.77 -19.87
N GLN A 541 4.79 26.62 -20.13
CA GLN A 541 3.95 26.50 -21.32
C GLN A 541 4.90 26.44 -22.50
N LEU A 542 5.26 25.27 -22.94
CA LEU A 542 5.94 25.10 -24.20
C LEU A 542 4.98 25.65 -25.22
N LEU A 543 5.29 26.84 -25.73
CA LEU A 543 4.72 27.35 -26.97
C LEU A 543 4.61 26.13 -27.88
N ASP A 544 3.42 25.88 -28.42
CA ASP A 544 3.16 24.72 -29.30
C ASP A 544 4.42 24.47 -30.13
N PRO A 545 5.03 23.28 -30.09
CA PRO A 545 6.08 23.00 -31.01
C PRO A 545 5.47 23.30 -32.39
N GLU A 546 6.01 24.29 -33.09
CA GLU A 546 5.61 24.55 -34.48
C GLU A 546 5.47 23.17 -35.13
N PRO A 547 4.31 22.83 -35.74
CA PRO A 547 4.05 21.51 -36.28
C PRO A 547 5.30 21.08 -36.99
N SER A 548 5.94 20.01 -36.46
CA SER A 548 7.24 19.57 -36.97
C SER A 548 7.11 19.51 -38.47
N PRO A 549 7.91 20.26 -39.24
CA PRO A 549 7.77 20.21 -40.69
C PRO A 549 7.76 18.71 -41.04
N PRO A 550 6.83 18.27 -41.91
CA PRO A 550 6.68 16.85 -42.22
C PRO A 550 8.08 16.26 -42.41
N PRO A 551 8.42 15.17 -41.76
CA PRO A 551 9.81 14.69 -41.66
C PRO A 551 10.38 14.72 -43.05
N LEU A 552 11.39 15.61 -43.23
CA LEU A 552 12.11 15.69 -44.49
C LEU A 552 12.48 14.25 -44.76
N ARG A 553 11.92 13.70 -45.84
CA ARG A 553 12.24 12.32 -46.23
C ARG A 553 13.73 12.19 -46.14
N PRO A 554 14.27 11.27 -45.34
CA PRO A 554 15.71 11.21 -45.09
C PRO A 554 16.42 11.18 -46.44
N GLU A 555 17.47 11.96 -46.64
CA GLU A 555 18.19 12.11 -47.94
C GLU A 555 18.64 10.76 -48.49
N TRP A 556 18.75 9.71 -47.66
CA TRP A 556 19.11 8.37 -48.09
C TRP A 556 18.11 7.75 -49.08
N TRP A 557 16.83 8.14 -49.12
CA TRP A 557 15.87 7.63 -50.06
C TRP A 557 16.21 8.05 -51.51
N HIS A 558 16.98 9.12 -51.69
CA HIS A 558 17.53 9.49 -52.96
C HIS A 558 18.55 8.47 -53.50
N PHE A 559 19.17 7.69 -52.60
CA PHE A 559 20.06 6.59 -52.97
C PHE A 559 19.31 5.30 -53.35
N LEU A 560 18.07 5.21 -53.00
CA LEU A 560 17.23 4.08 -53.40
C LEU A 560 16.55 4.33 -54.76
N ASP A 561 16.34 5.58 -55.15
CA ASP A 561 15.93 5.95 -56.47
C ASP A 561 17.17 5.93 -57.39
N CYS A 562 17.49 4.78 -57.94
CA CYS A 562 18.32 4.69 -59.14
C CYS A 562 17.57 5.29 -60.35
N ASN A 563 16.85 6.40 -60.14
CA ASN A 563 16.34 7.17 -61.26
C ASN A 563 17.57 7.89 -61.88
N PRO A 564 17.94 7.53 -63.08
CA PRO A 564 18.92 8.32 -63.80
C PRO A 564 18.37 9.76 -63.86
N ALA A 565 19.24 10.71 -63.67
CA ALA A 565 18.94 12.13 -63.80
C ALA A 565 17.98 12.37 -64.95
N PRO A 566 16.94 13.20 -64.79
CA PRO A 566 15.93 13.37 -65.81
C PRO A 566 16.62 13.60 -67.16
N LYS A 567 16.45 12.59 -68.02
CA LYS A 567 17.01 12.73 -69.38
C LYS A 567 16.43 14.00 -69.94
N LYS A 568 17.32 14.99 -70.22
CA LYS A 568 16.92 16.13 -71.05
C LYS A 568 16.06 15.58 -72.18
N LYS A 569 14.84 16.03 -72.31
CA LYS A 569 14.01 15.67 -73.46
C LYS A 569 14.84 15.87 -74.71
N PRO A 570 15.05 14.83 -75.48
CA PRO A 570 15.70 15.04 -76.76
C PRO A 570 14.83 15.95 -77.55
N SER A 571 15.43 16.93 -78.18
CA SER A 571 14.79 17.80 -79.16
C SER A 571 14.15 16.93 -80.22
N LEU A 572 12.86 17.09 -80.49
CA LEU A 572 12.06 16.46 -81.49
C LEU A 572 12.73 16.36 -82.82
N SER A 573 13.39 15.27 -83.09
CA SER A 573 13.75 14.85 -84.42
C SER A 573 14.21 13.38 -84.41
N SER A 574 13.26 12.49 -84.21
CA SER A 574 13.29 11.14 -84.79
C SER A 574 11.86 10.56 -84.69
N CYS A 575 11.32 10.15 -85.79
CA CYS A 575 10.06 9.49 -85.92
C CYS A 575 10.20 7.98 -85.62
N ASP A 576 10.35 7.64 -84.35
CA ASP A 576 10.16 6.28 -83.88
C ASP A 576 8.87 6.25 -83.11
N PRO A 577 7.98 5.32 -83.43
CA PRO A 577 6.72 5.15 -82.73
C PRO A 577 6.96 4.72 -81.29
N GLU A 578 6.40 5.45 -80.39
CA GLU A 578 6.34 5.15 -78.97
C GLU A 578 5.72 3.74 -78.80
N PRO A 579 6.36 2.85 -78.02
CA PRO A 579 5.72 1.58 -77.69
C PRO A 579 4.42 1.88 -76.92
N PRO A 580 3.34 1.15 -77.19
CA PRO A 580 2.07 1.40 -76.50
C PRO A 580 2.28 1.28 -75.01
N GLU A 581 1.79 2.28 -74.24
CA GLU A 581 1.70 2.18 -72.79
C GLU A 581 0.98 0.87 -72.42
N PRO A 582 1.49 0.11 -71.42
CA PRO A 582 0.76 -1.02 -70.97
C PRO A 582 -0.56 -0.53 -70.44
N SER A 583 -1.65 -1.01 -71.03
CA SER A 583 -2.99 -0.73 -70.53
C SER A 583 -3.06 -1.00 -69.06
N PRO A 584 -3.66 -0.12 -68.23
CA PRO A 584 -3.84 -0.38 -66.83
C PRO A 584 -4.55 -1.72 -66.67
N ILE A 585 -3.95 -2.62 -65.93
CA ILE A 585 -4.56 -3.89 -65.56
C ILE A 585 -5.86 -3.52 -64.88
N LYS A 586 -6.97 -3.67 -65.53
CA LYS A 586 -8.28 -3.55 -64.88
C LYS A 586 -8.29 -4.55 -63.74
N PRO A 587 -8.65 -4.11 -62.51
CA PRO A 587 -8.82 -5.09 -61.45
C PRO A 587 -9.78 -6.14 -61.94
N VAL A 588 -9.44 -7.41 -61.79
CA VAL A 588 -10.31 -8.51 -62.05
C VAL A 588 -11.52 -8.30 -61.14
N HIS A 589 -12.64 -7.86 -61.76
CA HIS A 589 -13.88 -7.85 -61.03
C HIS A 589 -14.20 -9.31 -60.66
N GLU A 590 -14.35 -9.53 -59.37
CA GLU A 590 -15.00 -10.74 -58.89
C GLU A 590 -16.34 -10.87 -59.61
N PRO A 591 -16.73 -12.05 -60.04
CA PRO A 591 -17.96 -12.24 -60.76
C PRO A 591 -19.16 -11.72 -59.99
N GLU A 592 -20.01 -10.93 -60.64
CA GLU A 592 -21.16 -10.26 -60.02
C GLU A 592 -22.09 -11.17 -59.22
N TRP A 593 -22.09 -12.48 -59.47
CA TRP A 593 -22.85 -13.44 -58.68
C TRP A 593 -22.29 -13.70 -57.28
N GLY A 594 -21.03 -13.34 -56.97
CA GLY A 594 -20.47 -13.34 -55.61
C GLY A 594 -21.18 -12.36 -54.70
N ASN A 595 -21.66 -11.25 -55.23
CA ASN A 595 -22.40 -10.26 -54.46
C ASN A 595 -23.81 -10.73 -54.07
N PHE A 596 -24.39 -11.71 -54.79
CA PHE A 596 -25.70 -12.29 -54.43
C PHE A 596 -25.63 -13.31 -53.27
N LEU A 597 -24.46 -13.79 -52.94
CA LEU A 597 -24.26 -14.71 -51.80
C LEU A 597 -24.00 -13.99 -50.47
N ASN A 598 -23.63 -12.73 -50.52
CA ASN A 598 -23.43 -11.88 -49.31
C ASN A 598 -24.69 -11.04 -49.02
N CYS A 599 -25.78 -11.71 -48.71
CA CYS A 599 -26.97 -11.08 -48.13
C CYS A 599 -26.85 -10.88 -46.61
N SER A 600 -25.73 -11.15 -46.00
CA SER A 600 -25.44 -10.76 -44.63
C SER A 600 -24.61 -9.47 -44.65
N ILE A 601 -25.22 -8.38 -44.28
CA ILE A 601 -24.50 -7.21 -43.84
C ILE A 601 -23.62 -7.71 -42.69
N ARG A 602 -22.31 -7.67 -42.87
CA ARG A 602 -21.37 -8.01 -41.80
C ARG A 602 -21.40 -6.84 -40.87
N ILE A 603 -22.22 -6.92 -39.83
CA ILE A 603 -22.21 -5.93 -38.77
C ILE A 603 -20.97 -6.26 -37.94
N ILE A 604 -19.99 -5.36 -37.97
CA ILE A 604 -18.84 -5.39 -37.07
C ILE A 604 -19.29 -4.62 -35.81
N GLU A 605 -19.35 -5.30 -34.69
CA GLU A 605 -19.63 -4.63 -33.43
C GLU A 605 -18.52 -3.62 -33.12
N PRO A 606 -18.86 -2.43 -32.55
CA PRO A 606 -17.85 -1.46 -32.17
C PRO A 606 -16.95 -2.04 -31.07
N PRO A 607 -15.66 -1.73 -31.09
CA PRO A 607 -14.76 -2.11 -30.00
C PRO A 607 -15.18 -1.46 -28.69
N GLU A 608 -14.96 -2.13 -27.56
CA GLU A 608 -15.10 -1.54 -26.24
C GLU A 608 -13.80 -0.83 -25.87
N LEU A 609 -13.87 0.47 -25.55
CA LEU A 609 -12.70 1.32 -25.25
C LEU A 609 -12.56 1.55 -23.75
N PHE A 610 -11.34 1.39 -23.25
CA PHE A 610 -10.96 1.63 -21.85
C PHE A 610 -9.83 2.64 -21.79
N ALA A 611 -9.88 3.58 -20.84
CA ALA A 611 -8.80 4.52 -20.55
C ALA A 611 -8.21 4.25 -19.16
N PHE A 612 -6.89 4.28 -19.06
CA PHE A 612 -6.13 4.13 -17.82
C PHE A 612 -4.99 5.14 -17.77
N PRO A 613 -4.91 5.98 -16.74
CA PRO A 613 -6.00 6.32 -15.80
C PRO A 613 -7.08 7.20 -16.47
N GLN A 614 -8.26 7.27 -15.90
CA GLN A 614 -9.30 8.25 -16.32
C GLN A 614 -8.97 9.68 -15.89
N PHE A 615 -8.08 9.80 -14.92
CA PHE A 615 -7.49 11.04 -14.46
C PHE A 615 -5.96 10.91 -14.58
N SER A 616 -5.31 11.88 -15.21
CA SER A 616 -3.85 11.91 -15.34
C SER A 616 -3.30 13.19 -14.76
N SER A 617 -2.33 13.07 -13.87
CA SER A 617 -1.60 14.20 -13.28
C SER A 617 -0.34 14.58 -14.06
N ASP A 618 0.13 13.71 -14.95
CA ASP A 618 1.38 13.89 -15.72
C ASP A 618 1.14 14.01 -17.22
N GLY A 619 -0.12 13.99 -17.64
CA GLY A 619 -0.50 14.01 -19.05
C GLY A 619 -0.21 12.71 -19.80
N ASN A 620 0.13 11.63 -19.11
CA ASN A 620 0.34 10.33 -19.70
C ASN A 620 -0.87 9.44 -19.46
N LEU A 621 -1.34 8.74 -20.48
CA LEU A 621 -2.48 7.85 -20.39
C LEU A 621 -2.37 6.71 -21.39
N SER A 622 -2.89 5.57 -21.03
CA SER A 622 -2.95 4.39 -21.88
C SER A 622 -4.39 4.05 -22.22
N LEU A 623 -4.65 3.89 -23.51
CA LEU A 623 -5.94 3.49 -24.03
C LEU A 623 -5.84 2.05 -24.51
N ARG A 624 -6.86 1.27 -24.25
CA ARG A 624 -6.99 -0.10 -24.72
C ARG A 624 -8.39 -0.34 -25.21
N TRP A 625 -8.55 -1.24 -26.15
CA TRP A 625 -9.84 -1.64 -26.68
C TRP A 625 -9.89 -3.12 -27.00
N GLU A 626 -11.07 -3.67 -26.89
CA GLU A 626 -11.35 -5.06 -27.21
C GLU A 626 -12.48 -5.15 -28.24
N LEU A 627 -12.31 -5.99 -29.24
CA LEU A 627 -13.35 -6.29 -30.21
C LEU A 627 -14.02 -7.65 -29.86
N SER A 628 -15.33 -7.66 -29.73
CA SER A 628 -16.09 -8.87 -29.40
C SER A 628 -17.00 -9.26 -30.58
N PRO A 629 -16.95 -10.50 -31.12
CA PRO A 629 -15.92 -11.50 -30.84
C PRO A 629 -14.53 -11.10 -31.37
N PRO A 630 -13.41 -11.58 -30.76
CA PRO A 630 -12.07 -11.24 -31.21
C PRO A 630 -11.82 -11.57 -32.65
N GLN A 631 -11.43 -10.57 -33.46
CA GLN A 631 -11.10 -10.72 -34.89
C GLN A 631 -9.86 -9.87 -35.19
N GLU A 632 -9.08 -10.28 -36.23
CA GLU A 632 -8.01 -9.42 -36.74
C GLU A 632 -8.64 -8.20 -37.44
N ALA A 633 -8.34 -7.02 -36.90
CA ALA A 633 -8.85 -5.76 -37.41
C ALA A 633 -7.75 -4.67 -37.31
N ASP A 634 -7.85 -3.71 -38.21
CA ASP A 634 -7.18 -2.44 -38.03
C ASP A 634 -8.08 -1.53 -37.17
N TYR A 635 -7.48 -0.71 -36.33
CA TYR A 635 -8.22 0.22 -35.45
C TYR A 635 -7.87 1.65 -35.80
N VAL A 636 -8.87 2.51 -35.71
CA VAL A 636 -8.69 3.96 -35.82
C VAL A 636 -9.14 4.59 -34.52
N LEU A 637 -8.20 5.21 -33.79
CA LEU A 637 -8.43 5.92 -32.54
C LEU A 637 -8.45 7.42 -32.81
N GLU A 638 -9.48 8.10 -32.36
CA GLU A 638 -9.60 9.56 -32.43
C GLU A 638 -9.58 10.19 -31.03
N GLU A 639 -8.93 11.36 -30.96
CA GLU A 639 -8.88 12.24 -29.81
C GLU A 639 -9.62 13.55 -30.14
N SER A 640 -10.35 14.06 -29.18
CA SER A 640 -11.03 15.37 -29.30
C SER A 640 -10.92 16.11 -27.97
N SER A 641 -10.89 17.45 -28.02
CA SER A 641 -11.05 18.32 -26.85
C SER A 641 -12.53 18.59 -26.53
N GLN A 642 -13.42 18.14 -27.39
CA GLN A 642 -14.87 18.35 -27.25
C GLN A 642 -15.60 17.02 -27.21
N SER A 643 -16.57 16.92 -26.32
CA SER A 643 -17.37 15.71 -26.13
C SER A 643 -18.14 15.25 -27.39
N ASN A 644 -18.44 16.18 -28.30
CA ASN A 644 -19.14 15.90 -29.57
C ASN A 644 -18.20 15.45 -30.71
N PHE A 645 -16.89 15.35 -30.45
CA PHE A 645 -15.88 14.99 -31.44
C PHE A 645 -15.84 15.92 -32.66
N SER A 646 -16.25 17.19 -32.53
CA SER A 646 -16.26 18.14 -33.67
C SER A 646 -14.86 18.52 -34.15
N ASP A 647 -13.86 18.42 -33.29
CA ASP A 647 -12.44 18.69 -33.53
C ASP A 647 -11.61 17.40 -33.54
N ALA A 648 -12.25 16.24 -33.74
CA ALA A 648 -11.58 14.95 -33.63
C ALA A 648 -10.37 14.81 -34.57
N VAL A 649 -9.28 14.37 -33.99
CA VAL A 649 -8.01 14.10 -34.67
C VAL A 649 -7.66 12.62 -34.51
N THR A 650 -7.33 11.94 -35.59
CA THR A 650 -6.83 10.56 -35.50
C THR A 650 -5.45 10.53 -34.86
N VAL A 651 -5.34 9.93 -33.69
CA VAL A 651 -4.08 9.80 -32.93
C VAL A 651 -3.40 8.46 -33.12
N TYR A 652 -4.16 7.44 -33.56
CA TYR A 652 -3.63 6.13 -33.87
C TYR A 652 -4.39 5.47 -35.02
N SER A 653 -3.66 4.71 -35.86
CA SER A 653 -4.23 3.83 -36.87
C SER A 653 -3.29 2.63 -37.04
N GLY A 654 -3.77 1.43 -36.77
CA GLY A 654 -2.98 0.20 -36.83
C GLY A 654 -3.67 -1.01 -36.24
N THR A 655 -2.95 -2.09 -36.06
CA THR A 655 -3.46 -3.41 -35.67
C THR A 655 -3.41 -3.68 -34.17
N THR A 656 -2.72 -2.84 -33.35
CA THR A 656 -2.64 -3.07 -31.92
C THR A 656 -3.94 -2.67 -31.22
N SER A 657 -4.29 -3.37 -30.16
CA SER A 657 -5.47 -3.12 -29.34
C SER A 657 -5.21 -2.19 -28.17
N SER A 658 -4.06 -1.50 -28.16
CA SER A 658 -3.69 -0.52 -27.14
C SER A 658 -2.80 0.57 -27.70
N PHE A 659 -2.89 1.76 -27.10
CA PHE A 659 -2.08 2.91 -27.47
C PHE A 659 -1.81 3.79 -26.25
N THR A 660 -0.57 4.21 -26.05
CA THR A 660 -0.18 5.10 -24.96
C THR A 660 0.10 6.49 -25.49
N LEU A 661 -0.51 7.48 -24.87
CA LEU A 661 -0.36 8.89 -25.15
C LEU A 661 0.49 9.54 -24.07
N TYR A 662 1.36 10.46 -24.44
CA TYR A 662 2.28 11.13 -23.53
C TYR A 662 2.14 12.64 -23.62
N GLY A 663 2.33 13.29 -22.48
CA GLY A 663 2.50 14.76 -22.40
C GLY A 663 1.28 15.56 -22.82
N ARG A 664 0.06 15.08 -22.53
CA ARG A 664 -1.16 15.87 -22.75
C ARG A 664 -1.21 17.01 -21.75
N ARG A 665 -1.67 18.19 -22.19
CA ARG A 665 -1.83 19.38 -21.36
C ARG A 665 -3.05 19.25 -20.46
N THR A 666 -3.14 20.09 -19.43
CA THR A 666 -4.34 20.22 -18.59
C THR A 666 -5.57 20.50 -19.46
N GLY A 667 -6.58 19.67 -19.29
CA GLY A 667 -7.82 19.73 -20.06
C GLY A 667 -8.59 18.42 -20.04
N ASP A 668 -9.77 18.45 -20.62
CA ASP A 668 -10.60 17.26 -20.82
C ASP A 668 -10.37 16.73 -22.23
N TYR A 669 -10.06 15.46 -22.33
CA TYR A 669 -9.83 14.76 -23.58
C TYR A 669 -10.84 13.63 -23.75
N TYR A 670 -11.31 13.48 -24.98
CA TYR A 670 -12.32 12.49 -25.33
C TYR A 670 -11.76 11.57 -26.40
N TYR A 671 -11.91 10.27 -26.19
CA TYR A 671 -11.38 9.24 -27.08
C TYR A 671 -12.48 8.33 -27.56
N ARG A 672 -12.40 7.90 -28.82
CA ARG A 672 -13.24 6.86 -29.41
C ARG A 672 -12.42 6.03 -30.39
N VAL A 673 -12.77 4.78 -30.56
CA VAL A 673 -12.09 3.86 -31.46
C VAL A 673 -13.11 3.13 -32.33
N ARG A 674 -12.74 2.80 -33.56
CA ARG A 674 -13.51 1.90 -34.41
C ARG A 674 -12.62 0.86 -35.03
N ALA A 675 -13.19 -0.30 -35.35
CA ALA A 675 -12.53 -1.38 -36.08
C ALA A 675 -12.74 -1.25 -37.57
N VAL A 676 -11.71 -1.64 -38.33
CA VAL A 676 -11.73 -1.67 -39.80
C VAL A 676 -11.31 -3.08 -40.24
N ILE A 677 -12.16 -3.79 -40.91
CA ILE A 677 -11.89 -5.15 -41.44
C ILE A 677 -12.07 -5.13 -42.95
N GLY A 678 -10.97 -5.02 -43.67
CA GLY A 678 -10.98 -4.90 -45.13
C GLY A 678 -11.60 -3.59 -45.62
N ALA A 679 -12.80 -3.62 -46.21
CA ALA A 679 -13.51 -2.41 -46.62
C ALA A 679 -14.63 -2.01 -45.66
N ASP A 680 -14.93 -2.85 -44.69
CA ASP A 680 -16.03 -2.63 -43.74
C ASP A 680 -15.50 -1.95 -42.46
N THR A 681 -16.29 -1.01 -41.91
CA THR A 681 -15.95 -0.29 -40.67
C THR A 681 -17.05 -0.52 -39.65
N SER A 682 -16.67 -0.69 -38.37
CA SER A 682 -17.63 -0.66 -37.28
C SER A 682 -18.14 0.77 -37.02
N ASP A 683 -19.20 0.88 -36.28
CA ASP A 683 -19.55 2.12 -35.59
C ASP A 683 -18.44 2.48 -34.60
N TRP A 684 -18.47 3.71 -34.07
CA TRP A 684 -17.55 4.14 -33.05
C TRP A 684 -17.84 3.45 -31.73
N SER A 685 -16.80 3.19 -30.96
CA SER A 685 -16.90 2.69 -29.58
C SER A 685 -17.66 3.64 -28.68
N ASN A 686 -17.94 3.19 -27.45
CA ASN A 686 -18.22 4.09 -26.33
C ASN A 686 -17.13 5.17 -26.28
N GLY A 687 -17.55 6.42 -26.04
CA GLY A 687 -16.60 7.51 -25.77
C GLY A 687 -15.99 7.35 -24.36
N VAL A 688 -14.71 7.62 -24.22
CA VAL A 688 -14.03 7.65 -22.94
C VAL A 688 -13.49 9.05 -22.71
N ALA A 689 -13.78 9.63 -21.54
CA ALA A 689 -13.23 10.90 -21.10
C ALA A 689 -12.02 10.66 -20.19
N VAL A 690 -10.98 11.45 -20.41
CA VAL A 690 -9.80 11.51 -19.53
C VAL A 690 -9.57 12.98 -19.18
N ARG A 691 -9.52 13.27 -17.87
CA ARG A 691 -9.16 14.58 -17.36
C ARG A 691 -7.68 14.63 -17.03
N VAL A 692 -6.97 15.61 -17.60
CA VAL A 692 -5.60 15.95 -17.23
C VAL A 692 -5.66 17.27 -16.45
N GLU A 693 -5.41 17.25 -15.15
CA GLU A 693 -5.54 18.44 -14.31
C GLU A 693 -4.21 19.11 -13.98
N ASP A 694 -3.10 18.37 -14.04
CA ASP A 694 -1.81 18.91 -13.65
C ASP A 694 -0.71 18.42 -14.58
N GLU A 695 -0.07 19.35 -15.28
CA GLU A 695 1.13 19.10 -16.10
C GLU A 695 2.43 19.20 -15.28
N SER A 696 2.34 19.44 -13.97
CA SER A 696 3.51 19.60 -13.14
C SER A 696 4.21 18.26 -12.91
N ARG A 697 5.54 18.29 -12.96
CA ARG A 697 6.41 17.20 -12.56
C ARG A 697 7.05 17.51 -11.22
N TRP A 698 7.16 16.51 -10.40
CA TRP A 698 8.02 16.56 -9.23
C TRP A 698 9.47 16.36 -9.66
N ILE A 699 10.33 17.33 -9.38
CA ILE A 699 11.74 17.34 -9.81
C ILE A 699 12.62 17.35 -8.57
N VAL A 700 13.69 16.54 -8.59
CA VAL A 700 14.70 16.52 -7.52
C VAL A 700 15.45 17.84 -7.50
N THR A 701 15.60 18.45 -6.32
CA THR A 701 16.30 19.71 -6.12
C THR A 701 17.71 19.49 -5.60
N THR A 702 18.65 19.22 -6.50
CA THR A 702 20.07 19.06 -6.12
C THR A 702 20.75 20.39 -5.84
N GLU A 703 20.36 21.46 -6.51
CA GLU A 703 20.99 22.79 -6.35
C GLU A 703 20.60 23.48 -5.04
N GLU A 704 19.42 23.21 -4.50
CA GLU A 704 18.89 23.78 -3.26
C GLU A 704 18.99 22.82 -2.07
N TYR A 705 19.81 21.78 -2.18
CA TYR A 705 19.93 20.79 -1.12
C TYR A 705 20.40 21.41 0.20
N SER A 706 19.57 21.28 1.24
CA SER A 706 19.93 21.60 2.62
C SER A 706 20.18 20.31 3.42
N ALA A 707 21.32 20.27 4.09
CA ALA A 707 21.63 19.18 5.02
C ALA A 707 20.76 19.17 6.28
N ASP A 708 19.98 20.22 6.51
CA ASP A 708 19.24 20.43 7.77
C ASP A 708 18.21 19.33 8.05
N VAL A 709 17.49 18.88 7.02
CA VAL A 709 16.53 17.79 7.14
C VAL A 709 17.23 16.50 7.61
N LEU A 710 18.31 16.13 6.97
CA LEU A 710 19.06 14.93 7.32
C LEU A 710 19.69 15.05 8.72
N LEU A 711 20.28 16.19 9.04
CA LEU A 711 20.84 16.44 10.37
C LEU A 711 19.76 16.36 11.47
N ALA A 712 18.58 16.92 11.21
CA ALA A 712 17.45 16.86 12.13
C ALA A 712 17.02 15.41 12.40
N VAL A 713 16.85 14.60 11.34
CA VAL A 713 16.49 13.19 11.46
C VAL A 713 17.57 12.40 12.18
N GLN A 714 18.84 12.58 11.83
CA GLN A 714 19.95 11.85 12.43
C GLN A 714 20.16 12.20 13.92
N ARG A 715 20.04 13.48 14.28
CA ARG A 715 20.11 13.92 15.70
C ARG A 715 18.96 13.35 16.52
N SER A 716 17.74 13.40 16.00
CA SER A 716 16.58 12.82 16.67
C SER A 716 16.69 11.30 16.78
N LEU A 717 17.25 10.61 15.76
CA LEU A 717 17.51 9.18 15.81
C LEU A 717 18.52 8.82 16.92
N LEU A 718 19.59 9.59 17.07
CA LEU A 718 20.57 9.37 18.14
C LEU A 718 19.94 9.60 19.52
N ARG A 719 19.14 10.65 19.70
CA ARG A 719 18.36 10.87 20.94
C ARG A 719 17.41 9.72 21.23
N PHE A 720 16.69 9.25 20.21
CA PHE A 720 15.77 8.14 20.32
C PHE A 720 16.47 6.85 20.77
N CYS A 721 17.59 6.50 20.12
CA CYS A 721 18.41 5.34 20.50
C CYS A 721 18.95 5.44 21.94
N ALA A 722 19.41 6.63 22.32
CA ALA A 722 19.94 6.87 23.69
C ALA A 722 18.82 6.82 24.73
N ALA A 723 17.65 7.38 24.45
CA ALA A 723 16.49 7.37 25.36
C ALA A 723 15.99 5.93 25.62
N ARG A 724 15.91 5.13 24.59
CA ARG A 724 15.58 3.70 24.71
C ARG A 724 16.72 2.90 25.36
N GLY A 725 17.96 3.18 24.99
CA GLY A 725 19.17 2.53 25.48
C GLY A 725 19.36 1.08 25.03
N ASP A 726 18.51 0.57 24.12
CA ASP A 726 18.56 -0.78 23.56
C ASP A 726 18.54 -0.82 22.03
N LEU A 727 18.54 0.35 21.38
CA LEU A 727 18.63 0.51 19.94
C LEU A 727 19.99 1.04 19.50
N PHE A 728 20.39 0.65 18.29
CA PHE A 728 21.60 1.13 17.61
C PHE A 728 21.25 1.68 16.23
N GLY A 729 21.57 2.95 15.96
CA GLY A 729 21.27 3.65 14.71
C GLY A 729 22.33 3.40 13.63
N VAL A 730 21.89 2.97 12.46
CA VAL A 730 22.72 2.84 11.25
C VAL A 730 22.42 4.00 10.32
N LEU A 731 23.34 4.94 10.21
CA LEU A 731 23.17 6.20 9.49
C LEU A 731 23.82 6.14 8.12
N SER A 732 23.12 6.68 7.13
CA SER A 732 23.64 6.86 5.77
C SER A 732 23.77 8.34 5.43
N LEU A 733 24.55 8.65 4.40
CA LEU A 733 24.76 9.99 3.86
C LEU A 733 24.24 10.07 2.43
N PRO A 734 23.98 11.27 1.90
CA PRO A 734 23.54 11.43 0.52
C PRO A 734 24.53 10.87 -0.50
N GLU A 735 24.01 10.37 -1.63
CA GLU A 735 24.81 9.76 -2.69
C GLU A 735 25.88 10.69 -3.26
N HIS A 736 25.54 11.97 -3.44
CA HIS A 736 26.42 12.96 -4.05
C HIS A 736 27.58 13.43 -3.13
N TYR A 737 27.56 13.03 -1.83
CA TYR A 737 28.62 13.41 -0.91
C TYR A 737 29.93 12.71 -1.27
N ARG A 738 30.98 13.52 -1.46
CA ARG A 738 32.36 13.07 -1.52
C ARG A 738 33.04 13.28 -0.18
N GLU A 739 34.34 12.96 -0.08
CA GLU A 739 35.08 12.90 1.15
C GLU A 739 34.94 14.15 2.01
N ASP A 740 35.12 15.34 1.44
CA ASP A 740 35.13 16.60 2.19
C ASP A 740 33.71 16.91 2.74
N LYS A 741 32.66 16.71 1.94
CA LYS A 741 31.26 16.87 2.38
C LYS A 741 30.85 15.84 3.41
N THR A 742 31.32 14.61 3.29
CA THR A 742 31.12 13.53 4.25
C THR A 742 31.72 13.88 5.60
N ILE A 743 32.97 14.39 5.63
CA ILE A 743 33.68 14.83 6.85
C ILE A 743 32.97 16.05 7.46
N GLU A 744 32.59 17.03 6.64
CA GLU A 744 31.88 18.23 7.05
C GLU A 744 30.56 17.86 7.76
N HIS A 745 29.72 17.05 7.12
CA HIS A 745 28.44 16.61 7.65
C HIS A 745 28.59 15.85 8.98
N THR A 746 29.52 14.90 9.04
CA THR A 746 29.75 14.10 10.27
C THR A 746 30.25 14.98 11.42
N ASN A 747 31.07 15.99 11.13
CA ASN A 747 31.50 16.95 12.11
C ASN A 747 30.36 17.86 12.59
N LEU A 748 29.46 18.29 11.67
CA LEU A 748 28.26 19.05 12.02
C LEU A 748 27.27 18.22 12.87
N LEU A 749 27.12 16.94 12.55
CA LEU A 749 26.31 16.02 13.34
C LEU A 749 26.81 15.88 14.78
N ARG A 750 28.10 15.79 14.94
CA ARG A 750 28.78 15.64 16.26
C ARG A 750 29.02 16.96 17.00
N ALA A 751 28.75 18.10 16.35
CA ALA A 751 28.96 19.40 16.99
C ALA A 751 28.02 19.57 18.19
N THR A 752 28.62 19.87 19.36
CA THR A 752 27.89 20.27 20.54
C THR A 752 27.93 21.79 20.65
N PRO A 753 26.79 22.48 20.75
CA PRO A 753 26.78 23.93 20.69
C PRO A 753 27.36 24.53 21.99
N ASN A 754 28.33 25.43 21.83
CA ASN A 754 28.73 26.39 22.86
C ASN A 754 27.86 27.66 22.85
N VAL A 755 26.98 27.79 21.87
CA VAL A 755 26.10 28.96 21.61
C VAL A 755 24.67 28.43 21.33
N ALA A 756 23.67 29.27 21.60
CA ALA A 756 22.26 28.93 21.36
C ALA A 756 22.03 28.31 19.95
N PRO A 757 21.22 27.27 19.86
CA PRO A 757 20.97 26.60 18.62
C PRO A 757 20.41 27.56 17.55
N PRO A 758 20.66 27.37 16.26
CA PRO A 758 19.99 28.13 15.22
C PRO A 758 18.47 27.94 15.33
N THR A 759 17.74 28.97 14.98
CA THR A 759 16.29 29.09 15.18
C THR A 759 15.44 28.17 14.30
N ASP A 760 16.06 27.50 13.32
CA ASP A 760 15.38 26.70 12.31
C ASP A 760 15.94 25.27 12.25
N GLY A 761 15.40 24.36 13.05
CA GLY A 761 15.71 22.93 12.96
C GLY A 761 15.87 22.26 14.33
N VAL A 762 15.89 20.93 14.32
CA VAL A 762 16.15 20.11 15.49
C VAL A 762 17.50 20.49 16.09
N SER A 763 17.49 20.94 17.34
CA SER A 763 18.68 21.42 18.03
C SER A 763 19.80 20.37 18.06
N ALA A 764 21.05 20.81 17.94
CA ALA A 764 22.21 19.94 18.12
C ALA A 764 22.18 19.26 19.51
N LEU A 765 22.80 18.08 19.60
CA LEU A 765 22.91 17.35 20.86
C LEU A 765 23.65 18.20 21.90
N GLY A 766 23.09 18.36 23.10
CA GLY A 766 23.70 19.12 24.20
C GLY A 766 24.84 18.37 24.89
N PHE A 767 25.61 19.07 25.74
CA PHE A 767 26.69 18.41 26.50
C PHE A 767 26.21 17.24 27.36
N GLY A 768 24.96 17.27 27.86
CA GLY A 768 24.36 16.15 28.60
C GLY A 768 23.98 14.94 27.74
N GLU A 769 24.01 15.10 26.45
CA GLU A 769 23.59 14.06 25.46
C GLU A 769 24.76 13.43 24.69
N VAL A 770 26.02 13.75 25.02
CA VAL A 770 27.23 13.28 24.34
C VAL A 770 27.28 11.75 24.24
N ASN A 771 26.75 11.06 25.25
CA ASN A 771 26.65 9.59 25.18
C ASN A 771 25.76 9.07 24.04
N ALA A 772 24.84 9.87 23.52
CA ALA A 772 23.98 9.47 22.40
C ALA A 772 24.78 9.21 21.12
N PHE A 773 25.92 9.83 20.92
CA PHE A 773 26.81 9.57 19.78
C PHE A 773 27.30 8.13 19.70
N SER A 774 27.41 7.44 20.85
CA SER A 774 27.82 6.04 20.87
C SER A 774 26.73 5.07 20.39
N TYR A 775 25.47 5.53 20.30
CA TYR A 775 24.33 4.73 19.81
C TYR A 775 24.13 4.77 18.30
N GLY A 776 25.02 5.40 17.55
CA GLY A 776 24.94 5.43 16.09
C GLY A 776 26.29 5.34 15.40
N ALA A 777 26.26 4.90 14.15
CA ALA A 777 27.42 4.84 13.27
C ALA A 777 27.02 5.27 11.85
N VAL A 778 27.89 6.06 11.21
CA VAL A 778 27.74 6.54 9.82
C VAL A 778 28.46 5.62 8.87
N TYR A 779 27.79 5.28 7.77
CA TYR A 779 28.33 4.44 6.71
C TYR A 779 28.27 5.15 5.35
N HIS A 780 29.35 5.07 4.60
CA HIS A 780 29.50 5.67 3.27
C HIS A 780 30.59 4.91 2.49
N PRO A 781 30.58 4.86 1.14
CA PRO A 781 29.61 5.36 0.19
C PRO A 781 28.39 4.43 -0.01
N TRP A 782 27.48 4.81 -0.93
CA TRP A 782 26.37 3.98 -1.34
C TRP A 782 26.86 2.71 -2.04
N VAL A 783 26.03 1.69 -1.95
CA VAL A 783 26.25 0.42 -2.63
C VAL A 783 25.35 0.32 -3.87
N ILE A 784 25.89 -0.21 -4.94
CA ILE A 784 25.12 -0.54 -6.14
C ILE A 784 24.87 -2.04 -6.11
N GLY A 785 23.59 -2.43 -6.11
CA GLY A 785 23.15 -3.82 -6.10
C GLY A 785 22.35 -4.17 -7.34
N ARG A 786 22.23 -5.47 -7.64
CA ARG A 786 21.30 -5.96 -8.65
C ARG A 786 19.92 -6.14 -8.05
N GLU A 787 18.91 -5.75 -8.79
CA GLU A 787 17.52 -6.04 -8.44
C GLU A 787 17.25 -7.55 -8.48
N SER A 788 16.31 -8.03 -7.63
CA SER A 788 16.03 -9.46 -7.52
C SER A 788 15.28 -10.02 -8.74
N GLN A 789 14.59 -9.18 -9.49
CA GLN A 789 13.75 -9.58 -10.64
C GLN A 789 14.19 -9.02 -12.00
N GLY A 790 15.44 -8.56 -12.14
CA GLY A 790 15.92 -7.99 -13.39
C GLY A 790 17.44 -7.83 -13.46
N ASP A 791 17.94 -7.40 -14.62
CA ASP A 791 19.35 -7.02 -14.79
C ASP A 791 19.61 -5.56 -14.35
N ALA A 792 18.59 -4.85 -13.87
CA ALA A 792 18.73 -3.48 -13.42
C ALA A 792 19.64 -3.39 -12.19
N VAL A 793 20.50 -2.38 -12.18
CA VAL A 793 21.38 -2.07 -11.05
C VAL A 793 20.88 -0.80 -10.38
N ILE A 794 20.69 -0.86 -9.07
CA ILE A 794 20.15 0.22 -8.27
C ILE A 794 21.20 0.70 -7.27
N ALA A 795 21.42 2.02 -7.21
CA ALA A 795 22.20 2.64 -6.16
C ALA A 795 21.31 2.81 -4.91
N MET A 796 21.81 2.36 -3.76
CA MET A 796 21.06 2.41 -2.52
C MET A 796 21.95 2.79 -1.33
N PRO A 797 21.39 3.45 -0.29
CA PRO A 797 22.17 3.74 0.92
C PRO A 797 22.63 2.45 1.61
N PRO A 798 23.84 2.41 2.19
CA PRO A 798 24.45 1.19 2.72
C PRO A 798 23.75 0.64 3.97
N CYS A 799 22.84 1.39 4.61
CA CYS A 799 22.24 1.03 5.90
C CYS A 799 21.52 -0.33 5.88
N GLY A 800 20.87 -0.70 4.77
CA GLY A 800 20.20 -2.01 4.65
C GLY A 800 21.19 -3.16 4.69
N ALA A 801 22.21 -3.13 3.82
CA ALA A 801 23.24 -4.15 3.74
C ALA A 801 24.04 -4.28 5.05
N VAL A 802 24.40 -3.14 5.64
CA VAL A 802 25.12 -3.08 6.90
C VAL A 802 24.30 -3.62 8.06
N SER A 803 23.04 -3.22 8.17
CA SER A 803 22.12 -3.75 9.20
C SER A 803 21.96 -5.26 9.09
N GLY A 804 21.87 -5.81 7.87
CA GLY A 804 21.85 -7.27 7.64
C GLY A 804 23.15 -7.93 8.08
N SER A 805 24.31 -7.36 7.76
CA SER A 805 25.61 -7.89 8.20
C SER A 805 25.78 -7.83 9.73
N ILE A 806 25.30 -6.76 10.38
CA ILE A 806 25.26 -6.63 11.85
C ILE A 806 24.35 -7.71 12.44
N ALA A 807 23.17 -7.92 11.87
CA ALA A 807 22.22 -8.93 12.30
C ALA A 807 22.81 -10.35 12.18
N GLU A 808 23.37 -10.70 11.02
CA GLU A 808 24.03 -11.98 10.80
C GLU A 808 25.20 -12.21 11.78
N SER A 809 26.00 -11.17 12.06
CA SER A 809 27.08 -11.27 13.06
C SER A 809 26.53 -11.56 14.45
N ALA A 810 25.44 -10.91 14.83
CA ALA A 810 24.82 -11.12 16.15
C ALA A 810 24.24 -12.52 16.30
N LEU A 811 23.61 -13.07 15.26
CA LEU A 811 23.04 -14.42 15.26
C LEU A 811 24.11 -15.52 15.28
N THR A 812 25.18 -15.33 14.51
CA THR A 812 26.17 -16.41 14.29
C THR A 812 27.31 -16.41 15.28
N ARG A 813 27.72 -15.23 15.80
CA ARG A 813 28.94 -15.06 16.57
C ARG A 813 28.73 -14.30 17.89
N GLY A 814 27.63 -13.57 18.02
CA GLY A 814 27.30 -12.76 19.18
C GLY A 814 27.42 -11.24 18.92
N ALA A 815 26.62 -10.46 19.64
CA ALA A 815 26.54 -9.01 19.49
C ALA A 815 27.83 -8.26 19.86
N TRP A 816 28.73 -8.88 20.62
CA TRP A 816 30.03 -8.35 21.05
C TRP A 816 31.14 -8.49 20.00
N ILE A 817 30.84 -9.12 18.84
CA ILE A 817 31.79 -9.23 17.76
C ILE A 817 31.64 -8.05 16.82
N ALA A 818 32.75 -7.42 16.44
CA ALA A 818 32.74 -6.32 15.50
C ALA A 818 32.12 -6.75 14.15
N PRO A 819 31.12 -6.00 13.64
CA PRO A 819 30.48 -6.32 12.37
C PRO A 819 31.34 -5.85 11.17
N ALA A 820 32.65 -5.96 11.30
CA ALA A 820 33.61 -5.53 10.28
C ALA A 820 34.23 -6.73 9.56
N ASN A 821 34.84 -6.42 8.40
CA ASN A 821 35.62 -7.40 7.64
C ASN A 821 34.78 -8.55 7.05
N ARG A 822 33.49 -8.30 6.78
CA ARG A 822 32.56 -9.25 6.14
C ARG A 822 32.16 -8.72 4.77
N PRO A 823 32.11 -9.57 3.73
CA PRO A 823 31.67 -9.16 2.43
C PRO A 823 30.15 -8.88 2.45
N LEU A 824 29.77 -7.73 1.91
CA LEU A 824 28.37 -7.39 1.66
C LEU A 824 27.88 -8.14 0.41
N ARG A 825 26.79 -8.90 0.56
CA ARG A 825 26.23 -9.71 -0.53
C ARG A 825 25.39 -8.86 -1.47
N GLY A 826 25.46 -9.19 -2.76
CA GLY A 826 24.65 -8.54 -3.79
C GLY A 826 25.15 -7.16 -4.21
N VAL A 827 26.29 -6.69 -3.71
CA VAL A 827 26.92 -5.43 -4.10
C VAL A 827 27.84 -5.68 -5.30
N VAL A 828 27.71 -4.85 -6.34
CA VAL A 828 28.49 -4.93 -7.58
C VAL A 828 29.43 -3.73 -7.78
N ALA A 829 29.09 -2.57 -7.20
CA ALA A 829 29.89 -1.35 -7.26
C ALA A 829 29.60 -0.42 -6.08
N LEU A 830 30.35 0.67 -5.97
CA LEU A 830 30.18 1.74 -4.98
C LEU A 830 29.98 3.10 -5.67
N LYS A 831 29.18 3.97 -5.08
CA LYS A 831 28.91 5.31 -5.58
C LYS A 831 28.80 6.33 -4.43
N PRO A 832 29.57 7.43 -4.45
CA PRO A 832 30.68 7.71 -5.36
C PRO A 832 31.90 6.84 -5.08
N SER A 833 32.82 6.76 -6.01
CA SER A 833 34.14 6.19 -5.75
C SER A 833 34.99 7.17 -4.91
N LEU A 834 35.45 6.72 -3.75
CA LEU A 834 36.22 7.53 -2.82
C LEU A 834 37.74 7.41 -3.08
N LEU A 835 38.47 8.50 -2.92
CA LEU A 835 39.92 8.56 -3.09
C LEU A 835 40.64 7.78 -1.99
N PRO A 836 41.54 6.83 -2.33
CA PRO A 836 42.28 6.04 -1.34
C PRO A 836 43.04 6.87 -0.33
N GLU A 837 43.56 8.02 -0.77
CA GLU A 837 44.40 8.91 0.03
C GLU A 837 43.60 9.63 1.14
N ARG A 838 42.27 9.78 0.97
CA ARG A 838 41.38 10.44 1.92
C ARG A 838 40.77 9.48 2.96
N ARG A 839 41.06 8.19 2.88
CA ARG A 839 40.49 7.17 3.76
C ARG A 839 40.80 7.41 5.25
N LEU A 840 42.04 7.83 5.55
CA LEU A 840 42.47 8.15 6.92
C LEU A 840 41.63 9.32 7.49
N ALA A 841 41.44 10.37 6.67
CA ALA A 841 40.64 11.52 7.11
C ALA A 841 39.16 11.17 7.35
N LEU A 842 38.60 10.24 6.57
CA LEU A 842 37.25 9.72 6.80
C LEU A 842 37.16 8.90 8.10
N GLN A 843 38.18 8.08 8.36
CA GLN A 843 38.26 7.30 9.60
C GLN A 843 38.45 8.20 10.81
N ASP A 844 39.29 9.25 10.72
CA ASP A 844 39.45 10.25 11.80
C ASP A 844 38.13 11.00 12.07
N ALA A 845 37.27 11.15 11.05
CA ALA A 845 35.93 11.69 11.20
C ALA A 845 34.89 10.66 11.69
N LEU A 846 35.30 9.42 12.03
CA LEU A 846 34.44 8.31 12.47
C LEU A 846 33.41 7.87 11.43
N VAL A 847 33.77 7.90 10.17
CA VAL A 847 32.96 7.37 9.05
C VAL A 847 33.42 5.97 8.75
N ASN A 848 32.49 4.99 8.81
CA ASN A 848 32.75 3.63 8.42
C ASN A 848 32.65 3.49 6.91
N VAL A 849 33.80 3.24 6.27
CA VAL A 849 33.89 3.24 4.81
C VAL A 849 33.68 1.85 4.23
N VAL A 850 32.71 1.72 3.31
CA VAL A 850 32.56 0.53 2.48
C VAL A 850 33.64 0.55 1.41
N ARG A 851 34.40 -0.56 1.25
CA ARG A 851 35.55 -0.65 0.32
C ARG A 851 35.43 -1.90 -0.56
N GLN A 852 36.00 -1.78 -1.73
CA GLN A 852 36.23 -2.93 -2.60
C GLN A 852 37.58 -3.60 -2.24
N GLU A 853 37.52 -4.86 -1.89
CA GLU A 853 38.67 -5.72 -1.58
C GLU A 853 38.65 -6.95 -2.51
N PRO A 854 39.77 -7.68 -2.69
CA PRO A 854 39.77 -8.84 -3.58
C PRO A 854 38.69 -9.89 -3.33
N ARG A 855 38.17 -9.96 -2.11
CA ARG A 855 37.09 -10.87 -1.69
C ARG A 855 35.69 -10.29 -1.80
N GLY A 856 35.54 -9.07 -2.28
CA GLY A 856 34.24 -8.37 -2.43
C GLY A 856 34.22 -7.01 -1.75
N PHE A 857 33.01 -6.48 -1.55
CA PHE A 857 32.80 -5.19 -0.90
C PHE A 857 32.64 -5.40 0.60
N VAL A 858 33.45 -4.74 1.40
CA VAL A 858 33.52 -4.95 2.85
C VAL A 858 33.56 -3.62 3.60
N VAL A 859 33.04 -3.60 4.82
CA VAL A 859 33.28 -2.55 5.80
C VAL A 859 34.43 -2.99 6.67
N LEU A 860 35.50 -2.21 6.74
CA LEU A 860 36.69 -2.55 7.56
C LEU A 860 36.67 -1.85 8.91
N ASP A 861 35.99 -0.74 9.03
CA ASP A 861 35.90 0.08 10.22
C ASP A 861 34.68 -0.33 11.06
N SER A 862 34.73 -0.12 12.37
CA SER A 862 33.67 -0.49 13.33
C SER A 862 33.54 0.60 14.40
N ASP A 863 33.50 1.86 13.97
CA ASP A 863 33.48 3.00 14.88
C ASP A 863 32.06 3.57 15.01
N THR A 864 31.68 3.89 16.26
CA THR A 864 30.51 4.72 16.54
C THR A 864 30.87 6.20 16.33
N LEU A 865 29.91 7.10 16.49
CA LEU A 865 30.15 8.54 16.45
C LEU A 865 30.75 9.10 17.75
N SER A 866 31.05 8.25 18.74
CA SER A 866 31.58 8.67 20.04
C SER A 866 33.05 9.08 19.96
N ALA A 867 33.39 10.21 20.59
CA ALA A 867 34.75 10.60 20.83
C ALA A 867 35.42 9.85 22.00
N ASP A 868 34.60 9.24 22.85
CA ASP A 868 35.06 8.44 23.98
C ASP A 868 35.63 7.11 23.47
N GLU A 869 36.89 6.84 23.80
CA GLU A 869 37.60 5.65 23.34
C GLU A 869 36.95 4.36 23.85
N ASP A 870 36.39 4.37 25.05
CA ASP A 870 35.71 3.22 25.65
C ASP A 870 34.39 2.87 24.95
N LEU A 871 33.74 3.83 24.27
CA LEU A 871 32.46 3.67 23.60
C LEU A 871 32.55 3.80 22.07
N ARG A 872 33.78 3.92 21.55
CA ARG A 872 34.02 4.09 20.11
C ARG A 872 33.66 2.85 19.31
N GLU A 873 33.93 1.66 19.82
CA GLU A 873 33.69 0.41 19.12
C GLU A 873 32.21 0.03 19.12
N ILE A 874 31.66 -0.29 17.95
CA ILE A 874 30.28 -0.79 17.79
C ILE A 874 30.06 -2.05 18.60
N SER A 875 31.03 -2.95 18.63
CA SER A 875 30.97 -4.20 19.41
C SER A 875 30.78 -3.95 20.90
N VAL A 876 31.46 -2.95 21.46
CA VAL A 876 31.32 -2.56 22.86
C VAL A 876 29.94 -1.99 23.12
N ARG A 877 29.45 -1.07 22.29
CA ARG A 877 28.12 -0.50 22.47
C ARG A 877 27.04 -1.59 22.40
N ARG A 878 27.14 -2.49 21.44
CA ARG A 878 26.17 -3.59 21.28
C ARG A 878 26.24 -4.61 22.40
N LEU A 879 27.43 -4.86 22.96
CA LEU A 879 27.59 -5.65 24.19
C LEU A 879 26.86 -5.00 25.36
N LEU A 880 27.01 -3.69 25.56
CA LEU A 880 26.32 -2.96 26.64
C LEU A 880 24.79 -2.97 26.46
N ILE A 881 24.30 -2.88 25.23
CA ILE A 881 22.88 -3.05 24.93
C ILE A 881 22.40 -4.45 25.31
N LEU A 882 23.14 -5.50 24.94
CA LEU A 882 22.82 -6.89 25.29
C LEU A 882 22.80 -7.09 26.81
N LEU A 883 23.81 -6.60 27.51
CA LEU A 883 23.89 -6.66 28.98
C LEU A 883 22.69 -5.98 29.63
N ARG A 884 22.32 -4.79 29.13
CA ARG A 884 21.14 -4.09 29.62
C ARG A 884 19.87 -4.92 29.43
N ARG A 885 19.65 -5.53 28.28
CA ARG A 885 18.48 -6.37 27.99
C ARG A 885 18.42 -7.59 28.90
N GLN A 886 19.52 -8.29 29.04
CA GLN A 886 19.60 -9.44 29.95
C GLN A 886 19.41 -9.04 31.42
N ALA A 887 20.03 -7.94 31.85
CA ALA A 887 19.89 -7.45 33.21
C ALA A 887 18.44 -7.05 33.52
N LEU A 888 17.72 -6.43 32.58
CA LEU A 888 16.31 -6.09 32.73
C LEU A 888 15.44 -7.35 32.80
N GLN A 889 15.66 -8.34 31.93
CA GLN A 889 14.93 -9.62 31.95
C GLN A 889 15.14 -10.36 33.26
N LEU A 890 16.38 -10.43 33.73
CA LEU A 890 16.70 -11.06 35.01
C LEU A 890 16.14 -10.23 36.19
N GLY A 891 16.22 -8.92 36.09
CA GLY A 891 15.75 -7.98 37.14
C GLY A 891 14.25 -8.10 37.42
N VAL A 892 13.43 -8.30 36.39
CA VAL A 892 11.97 -8.49 36.54
C VAL A 892 11.64 -9.66 37.46
N THR A 893 12.45 -10.72 37.47
CA THR A 893 12.23 -11.90 38.33
C THR A 893 12.47 -11.61 39.81
N TYR A 894 13.15 -10.51 40.14
CA TYR A 894 13.51 -10.12 41.52
C TYR A 894 12.58 -9.03 42.10
N VAL A 895 11.69 -8.48 41.31
CA VAL A 895 10.74 -7.46 41.78
C VAL A 895 9.75 -8.07 42.76
N PHE A 896 9.45 -7.34 43.85
CA PHE A 896 8.57 -7.75 44.98
C PHE A 896 9.16 -8.80 45.93
N GLU A 897 10.40 -9.25 45.71
CA GLU A 897 11.07 -10.14 46.69
C GLU A 897 11.57 -9.34 47.94
N PRO A 898 11.54 -9.91 49.14
CA PRO A 898 12.05 -9.24 50.32
C PRO A 898 13.56 -8.99 50.25
N ASN A 899 14.00 -7.77 50.49
CA ASN A 899 15.42 -7.39 50.48
C ASN A 899 16.20 -7.93 51.68
N SER A 900 16.38 -9.25 51.71
CA SER A 900 17.16 -9.99 52.73
C SER A 900 18.58 -10.32 52.27
N ASP A 901 19.49 -10.60 53.20
CA ASP A 901 20.86 -11.01 52.85
C ASP A 901 20.89 -12.31 51.98
N ALA A 902 19.90 -13.20 52.15
CA ALA A 902 19.76 -14.42 51.37
C ALA A 902 19.35 -14.06 49.90
N PHE A 903 18.43 -13.10 49.78
CA PHE A 903 17.98 -12.60 48.47
C PHE A 903 19.14 -11.89 47.72
N ARG A 904 19.89 -11.01 48.41
CA ARG A 904 21.06 -10.33 47.81
C ARG A 904 22.10 -11.26 47.26
N ARG A 905 22.38 -12.38 48.00
CA ARG A 905 23.28 -13.44 47.53
C ARG A 905 22.70 -14.23 46.37
N ALA A 906 21.37 -14.34 46.27
CA ALA A 906 20.72 -15.01 45.13
C ALA A 906 20.80 -14.12 43.86
N VAL A 907 20.58 -12.82 44.03
CA VAL A 907 20.74 -11.82 42.93
C VAL A 907 22.19 -11.79 42.44
N ASP A 908 23.16 -11.69 43.39
CA ASP A 908 24.60 -11.72 43.08
C ASP A 908 24.99 -12.96 42.23
N ARG A 909 24.53 -14.12 42.66
CA ARG A 909 24.76 -15.37 41.90
C ARG A 909 24.11 -15.38 40.53
N GLY A 910 22.83 -14.91 40.42
CA GLY A 910 22.15 -14.88 39.14
C GLY A 910 22.87 -13.97 38.13
N PHE A 911 23.31 -12.79 38.55
CA PHE A 911 24.10 -11.90 37.66
C PHE A 911 25.49 -12.46 37.37
N THR A 912 26.13 -13.14 38.35
CA THR A 912 27.41 -13.80 38.14
C THR A 912 27.30 -14.93 37.14
N GLU A 913 26.27 -15.79 37.23
CA GLU A 913 25.99 -16.89 36.28
C GLU A 913 25.73 -16.36 34.88
N MET A 914 24.96 -15.25 34.74
CA MET A 914 24.73 -14.59 33.47
C MET A 914 26.04 -14.09 32.82
N LEU A 915 26.92 -13.45 33.62
CA LEU A 915 28.21 -12.93 33.13
C LEU A 915 29.21 -14.07 32.86
N ASP A 916 29.22 -15.15 33.65
CA ASP A 916 30.00 -16.37 33.39
C ASP A 916 29.64 -16.97 32.02
N GLY A 917 28.37 -17.12 31.73
CA GLY A 917 27.90 -17.61 30.43
C GLY A 917 28.30 -16.71 29.23
N MET A 918 28.43 -15.41 29.44
CA MET A 918 28.95 -14.50 28.43
C MET A 918 30.48 -14.56 28.30
N PHE A 919 31.19 -14.74 29.42
CA PHE A 919 32.64 -14.90 29.44
C PHE A 919 33.04 -16.16 28.69
N GLU A 920 32.38 -17.29 28.94
CA GLU A 920 32.63 -18.54 28.24
C GLU A 920 32.44 -18.46 26.72
N ARG A 921 31.55 -17.56 26.29
CA ARG A 921 31.30 -17.27 24.85
C ARG A 921 32.27 -16.22 24.28
N GLY A 922 33.20 -15.68 25.09
CA GLY A 922 34.24 -14.75 24.67
C GLY A 922 33.80 -13.29 24.56
N ALA A 923 32.74 -12.89 25.27
CA ALA A 923 32.26 -11.52 25.26
C ALA A 923 33.18 -10.53 26.00
N PHE A 924 34.00 -11.01 26.90
CA PHE A 924 34.86 -10.18 27.74
C PHE A 924 36.36 -10.47 27.51
N ALA A 925 37.17 -9.44 27.74
CA ALA A 925 38.62 -9.55 27.78
C ALA A 925 39.06 -10.10 29.13
N GLY A 926 40.24 -10.71 29.17
CA GLY A 926 40.83 -11.27 30.38
C GLY A 926 40.92 -12.80 30.38
N ALA A 927 41.86 -13.35 31.14
CA ALA A 927 42.10 -14.79 31.19
C ALA A 927 41.24 -15.52 32.24
N THR A 928 40.65 -14.75 33.15
CA THR A 928 39.82 -15.33 34.25
C THR A 928 38.59 -14.47 34.48
N PRO A 929 37.47 -15.03 34.98
CA PRO A 929 36.28 -14.27 35.35
C PRO A 929 36.57 -13.04 36.19
N ALA A 930 37.41 -13.17 37.21
CA ALA A 930 37.76 -12.10 38.16
C ALA A 930 38.45 -10.89 37.48
N THR A 931 39.15 -11.10 36.35
CA THR A 931 39.81 -10.03 35.59
C THR A 931 38.89 -9.46 34.48
N SER A 932 37.77 -10.14 34.20
CA SER A 932 36.88 -9.83 33.07
C SER A 932 35.61 -9.11 33.47
N TYR A 933 35.06 -9.41 34.63
CA TYR A 933 33.88 -8.76 35.16
C TYR A 933 33.79 -8.78 36.66
N GLN A 934 32.95 -7.93 37.23
CA GLN A 934 32.65 -7.88 38.67
C GLN A 934 31.19 -7.48 38.87
N VAL A 935 30.50 -8.24 39.75
CA VAL A 935 29.14 -7.85 40.22
C VAL A 935 29.34 -7.20 41.61
N VAL A 936 28.78 -6.01 41.76
CA VAL A 936 28.87 -5.24 43.04
C VAL A 936 27.45 -5.07 43.56
N THR A 937 27.19 -5.69 44.73
CA THR A 937 25.89 -5.66 45.43
C THR A 937 26.03 -5.29 46.89
N ASP A 938 27.22 -4.84 47.28
CA ASP A 938 27.59 -4.57 48.70
C ASP A 938 26.96 -3.29 49.27
N SER A 939 27.26 -3.03 50.52
CA SER A 939 26.76 -1.88 51.27
C SER A 939 27.31 -0.51 50.81
N SER A 940 28.29 -0.49 49.91
CA SER A 940 28.74 0.75 49.27
C SER A 940 27.68 1.35 48.32
N LEU A 941 26.93 0.47 47.62
CA LEU A 941 25.83 0.87 46.76
C LEU A 941 24.49 0.80 47.50
N ASN A 942 24.27 -0.22 48.30
CA ASN A 942 23.03 -0.49 49.01
C ASN A 942 23.10 0.01 50.45
N THR A 943 23.04 1.32 50.61
CA THR A 943 23.03 1.99 51.91
C THR A 943 21.72 1.68 52.65
N PRO A 944 21.68 1.76 54.00
CA PRO A 944 20.44 1.60 54.76
C PRO A 944 19.30 2.49 54.22
N GLN A 945 19.63 3.69 53.80
CA GLN A 945 18.68 4.65 53.27
C GLN A 945 18.09 4.20 51.91
N SER A 946 18.88 3.58 51.00
CA SER A 946 18.38 3.03 49.75
C SER A 946 17.49 1.82 50.00
N VAL A 947 17.82 0.99 50.98
CA VAL A 947 17.05 -0.19 51.40
C VAL A 947 15.70 0.22 52.02
N ASP A 948 15.69 1.24 52.87
CA ASP A 948 14.48 1.80 53.48
C ASP A 948 13.51 2.39 52.42
N LEU A 949 14.07 2.88 51.31
CA LEU A 949 13.29 3.32 50.13
C LEU A 949 12.84 2.18 49.20
N GLY A 950 13.09 0.93 49.59
CA GLY A 950 12.75 -0.25 48.77
C GLY A 950 13.61 -0.42 47.53
N ARG A 951 14.77 0.24 47.47
CA ARG A 951 15.69 0.17 46.34
C ARG A 951 16.79 -0.86 46.57
N PHE A 952 17.08 -1.69 45.56
CA PHE A 952 18.25 -2.53 45.54
C PHE A 952 19.04 -2.24 44.25
N ILE A 953 20.30 -1.90 44.38
CA ILE A 953 21.19 -1.49 43.28
C ILE A 953 22.23 -2.58 43.03
N VAL A 954 22.34 -3.00 41.80
CA VAL A 954 23.36 -3.92 41.28
C VAL A 954 24.20 -3.18 40.27
N GLU A 955 25.51 -3.14 40.45
CA GLU A 955 26.44 -2.57 39.51
C GLU A 955 27.24 -3.68 38.83
N LEU A 956 27.21 -3.71 37.52
CA LEU A 956 27.96 -4.65 36.68
C LEU A 956 29.16 -3.92 36.09
N ARG A 957 30.37 -4.36 36.43
CA ARG A 957 31.62 -3.87 35.85
C ARG A 957 32.16 -4.91 34.91
N VAL A 958 32.41 -4.55 33.65
CA VAL A 958 32.84 -5.48 32.61
C VAL A 958 34.03 -4.92 31.83
N ALA A 959 34.91 -5.81 31.42
CA ALA A 959 36.00 -5.49 30.50
C ALA A 959 35.65 -6.06 29.13
N PRO A 960 35.15 -5.24 28.16
CA PRO A 960 34.72 -5.72 26.85
C PRO A 960 35.88 -6.31 26.05
N SER A 961 35.62 -7.34 25.29
CA SER A 961 36.57 -7.86 24.28
C SER A 961 36.70 -6.86 23.15
N LEU A 962 37.88 -6.34 22.89
CA LEU A 962 38.17 -5.41 21.81
C LEU A 962 38.61 -6.17 20.55
N PRO A 963 38.21 -5.71 19.35
CA PRO A 963 38.67 -6.30 18.12
C PRO A 963 40.15 -6.09 17.89
N MET A 964 40.82 -7.07 17.32
CA MET A 964 42.24 -6.94 16.91
C MET A 964 42.29 -6.06 15.66
N ARG A 965 42.93 -4.88 15.75
CA ARG A 965 43.06 -3.94 14.63
C ARG A 965 44.34 -4.19 13.80
N PHE A 966 45.45 -4.66 14.43
CA PHE A 966 46.71 -4.86 13.75
C PHE A 966 47.30 -6.22 14.12
N LEU A 967 47.73 -6.97 13.10
CA LEU A 967 48.50 -8.19 13.24
C LEU A 967 49.88 -7.94 12.63
N THR A 968 50.93 -7.97 13.45
CA THR A 968 52.30 -7.84 12.99
C THR A 968 52.93 -9.21 12.81
N ILE A 969 53.25 -9.54 11.58
CA ILE A 969 53.97 -10.78 11.22
C ILE A 969 55.46 -10.40 11.01
N ARG A 970 56.31 -10.92 11.83
CA ARG A 970 57.75 -10.71 11.70
C ARG A 970 58.37 -11.94 11.01
N LEU A 971 58.87 -11.77 9.77
CA LEU A 971 59.57 -12.80 9.04
C LEU A 971 61.08 -12.69 9.37
N LEU A 972 61.66 -13.73 9.94
CA LEU A 972 63.09 -13.85 10.23
C LEU A 972 63.66 -14.86 9.25
N GLN A 973 64.60 -14.46 8.41
CA GLN A 973 65.37 -15.31 7.55
C GLN A 973 66.61 -15.76 8.26
N THR A 974 66.71 -16.99 8.66
CA THR A 974 67.95 -17.65 9.11
C THR A 974 68.54 -18.41 7.96
N SER A 975 69.87 -18.50 7.91
CA SER A 975 70.67 -18.90 6.77
C SER A 975 70.31 -20.20 6.07
N ASP A 976 69.39 -20.98 6.56
CA ASP A 976 68.97 -22.26 5.93
C ASP A 976 67.47 -22.57 5.94
N ARG A 977 66.60 -21.77 6.59
CA ARG A 977 65.12 -21.95 6.57
C ARG A 977 64.43 -20.65 6.92
N THR A 978 63.42 -20.30 6.14
CA THR A 978 62.44 -19.21 6.47
C THR A 978 61.45 -19.73 7.51
N GLN A 979 61.55 -19.27 8.73
CA GLN A 979 60.52 -19.52 9.76
C GLN A 979 59.74 -18.22 9.95
N ALA A 980 58.42 -18.31 9.78
CA ALA A 980 57.49 -17.23 10.20
C ALA A 980 57.26 -17.37 11.72
N LEU A 981 57.72 -16.39 12.44
CA LEU A 981 57.42 -16.27 13.87
C LEU A 981 56.34 -15.17 14.01
N GLU A 982 55.19 -15.62 14.47
CA GLU A 982 54.09 -14.71 14.84
C GLU A 982 54.45 -14.15 16.22
N VAL A 983 54.60 -12.86 16.32
CA VAL A 983 54.72 -12.18 17.59
C VAL A 983 53.44 -11.38 17.79
N ILE A 984 52.63 -11.90 18.71
CA ILE A 984 51.39 -11.23 19.14
C ILE A 984 51.69 -10.03 19.98
#